data_2a2ff74e4f81e6bddd2d51e59e013b7e
#
_entry.id   2a2ff74e4f81e6bddd2d51e59e013b7e
#
_cell.length_a   1.000
_cell.length_b   1.000
_cell.length_c   1.000
_cell.angle_alpha   90.00
_cell.angle_beta   90.00
_cell.angle_gamma   90.00
#
_symmetry.space_group_name_H-M   'P 1'
#
loop_
_entity.id
_entity.type
_entity.pdbx_description
1 polymer ?
#
loop_
_entity_poly.entity_id
_entity_poly.type
_entity_poly.pdbx_seq_one_letter_code
_entity_poly.pdbx_strand_id
1 'polypeptide(L)'
;MLSFLKKHKEELILVITTLLIVLISTHFTNMFGSNTDWINQHTIIPEYFRQAFYKTGSLIPNLALNYGAGENIYNFSYYGFLSPLILPSYLLPFISMTTYMTIIDILVIMISAILFYHFLKKHDFDSHISLTVSLLLVLSAPFIFQMHRHIMFVNYMPFLILSLFGVDKLLKENKKRLLIISIFLMIMTSYYYSVCGILVLGIYYLMEYFKINKNITTKKFIKDLFLFIFYILIGVLLSSILLIPTIYTLLQGRGTTESSYSLISLLTPYLRIHKIFCGTYAIGLSLIAFIALLYLFYTKKTSYIIGASCTVLVLFIPIFRYLLNGGLYLREKCFIPFLPLLAYFIAIFLKDLLNNKIKLSRFIPLITIILGLLYYFNRKEYCYLIIIGFIIILLIYQKYPQKILITSYLIITSLLVCIGENLGEDYISKKEYYQIFNNETKKEITTILNTDSSFYRMNNLDNPTTTVNKIYDNRYLTTNIYSSTYNNDYLTFVREEFKNSMLDYNYFLYSANKNILFNTFMGTKYLYSSTNPGMGYTKISNNIYQNNTAFPIIYTINNLTNLSTYQNYSYPYNIELLLKSAIIDNVNDSNITTTIEPINLEYTLSSSNNVIINKNDTGYTLLVENDTGNIKLSLDKPLTNKLLFINIEGLEENTCSIDNIEMTINNVSNILTCKTWIYKNKNNTFHYLINDAYLDTLNITLKKGTYNITNISTYIMDYNILTTLKDNITPLNITSTSSDIITGNIATNEDTYLITSIPYDKGFKIYIDNIETEIIKVNTAFLGAKLPKGTHEITIKYNTPWLHTGIFLSITGLIFYLIIIYKERNNNEKNKRTISKI
;
A
#
# COMPACT_ATOMS: atom_id res chain seq x y z
N MET A 1 32.89 5.27 31.54
CA MET A 1 32.75 5.11 30.08
C MET A 1 33.29 3.77 29.59
N LEU A 2 34.58 3.43 29.81
CA LEU A 2 35.19 2.16 29.35
C LEU A 2 34.50 0.89 29.89
N SER A 3 34.06 0.87 31.15
CA SER A 3 33.34 -0.26 31.74
C SER A 3 31.95 -0.46 31.13
N PHE A 4 31.24 0.62 30.82
CA PHE A 4 29.96 0.61 30.11
C PHE A 4 30.13 0.08 28.69
N LEU A 5 31.15 0.55 27.94
CA LEU A 5 31.45 0.10 26.59
C LEU A 5 31.79 -1.40 26.56
N LYS A 6 32.56 -1.88 27.53
CA LYS A 6 32.86 -3.32 27.65
C LYS A 6 31.64 -4.16 27.96
N LYS A 7 30.73 -3.64 28.79
CA LYS A 7 29.50 -4.35 29.20
C LYS A 7 28.49 -4.48 28.07
N HIS A 8 28.44 -3.47 27.17
CA HIS A 8 27.47 -3.39 26.08
C HIS A 8 28.14 -3.48 24.69
N LYS A 9 29.25 -4.21 24.62
CA LYS A 9 30.05 -4.32 23.39
C LYS A 9 29.26 -4.89 22.21
N GLU A 10 28.50 -5.95 22.46
CA GLU A 10 27.73 -6.64 21.42
C GLU A 10 26.56 -5.78 20.88
N GLU A 11 25.84 -5.09 21.76
CA GLU A 11 24.80 -4.15 21.39
C GLU A 11 25.37 -2.98 20.57
N LEU A 12 26.54 -2.46 20.96
CA LEU A 12 27.23 -1.41 20.20
C LEU A 12 27.65 -1.88 18.79
N ILE A 13 28.12 -3.11 18.66
CA ILE A 13 28.45 -3.69 17.35
C ILE A 13 27.19 -3.74 16.47
N LEU A 14 26.05 -4.17 17.01
CA LEU A 14 24.77 -4.21 16.27
C LEU A 14 24.35 -2.81 15.80
N VAL A 15 24.43 -1.81 16.68
CA VAL A 15 24.10 -0.41 16.36
C VAL A 15 25.02 0.14 15.28
N ILE A 16 26.34 0.00 15.45
CA ILE A 16 27.34 0.50 14.49
C ILE A 16 27.16 -0.18 13.12
N THR A 17 26.98 -1.51 13.11
CA THR A 17 26.77 -2.26 11.85
C THR A 17 25.52 -1.77 11.14
N THR A 18 24.41 -1.57 11.85
CA THR A 18 23.18 -1.03 11.26
C THR A 18 23.39 0.34 10.63
N LEU A 19 24.04 1.27 11.36
CA LEU A 19 24.33 2.60 10.84
C LEU A 19 25.25 2.57 9.62
N LEU A 20 26.30 1.74 9.64
CA LEU A 20 27.20 1.61 8.51
C LEU A 20 26.50 1.08 7.26
N ILE A 21 25.61 0.09 7.40
CA ILE A 21 24.86 -0.45 6.27
C ILE A 21 23.94 0.62 5.69
N VAL A 22 23.19 1.35 6.52
CA VAL A 22 22.32 2.44 6.05
C VAL A 22 23.14 3.51 5.33
N LEU A 23 24.28 3.93 5.88
CA LEU A 23 25.15 4.93 5.26
C LEU A 23 25.73 4.46 3.92
N ILE A 24 26.20 3.21 3.83
CA ILE A 24 26.72 2.63 2.59
C ILE A 24 25.60 2.52 1.55
N SER A 25 24.44 1.98 1.92
CA SER A 25 23.31 1.81 1.00
C SER A 25 22.81 3.14 0.42
N THR A 26 22.80 4.21 1.23
CA THR A 26 22.42 5.56 0.80
C THR A 26 23.55 6.35 0.13
N HIS A 27 24.67 5.71 -0.19
CA HIS A 27 25.86 6.37 -0.76
C HIS A 27 26.35 7.59 0.05
N PHE A 28 26.11 7.61 1.37
CA PHE A 28 26.44 8.71 2.32
C PHE A 28 25.76 10.06 2.03
N THR A 29 25.01 10.19 0.95
CA THR A 29 24.44 11.49 0.48
C THR A 29 22.93 11.50 0.36
N ASN A 30 22.33 10.36 0.06
CA ASN A 30 20.91 10.22 -0.15
C ASN A 30 20.17 9.99 1.16
N MET A 31 18.85 10.20 1.14
CA MET A 31 17.98 9.90 2.27
C MET A 31 17.73 8.39 2.36
N PHE A 32 17.55 7.87 3.57
CA PHE A 32 17.07 6.50 3.75
C PHE A 32 15.56 6.45 3.50
N GLY A 33 15.20 6.46 2.24
CA GLY A 33 13.83 6.47 1.71
C GLY A 33 13.86 6.32 0.19
N SER A 34 12.79 5.80 -0.40
CA SER A 34 12.66 5.48 -1.81
C SER A 34 11.57 6.32 -2.50
N ASN A 35 11.70 6.54 -3.80
CA ASN A 35 10.64 7.05 -4.66
C ASN A 35 9.46 6.06 -4.79
N THR A 36 9.70 4.77 -4.50
CA THR A 36 8.65 3.73 -4.51
C THR A 36 7.96 3.67 -3.15
N ASP A 37 6.69 4.03 -3.10
CA ASP A 37 5.77 3.97 -1.95
C ASP A 37 6.20 4.76 -0.69
N TRP A 38 7.51 4.86 -0.38
CA TRP A 38 7.95 5.53 0.84
C TRP A 38 7.59 7.01 0.84
N ILE A 39 7.96 7.76 -0.23
CA ILE A 39 7.76 9.21 -0.27
C ILE A 39 6.30 9.60 -0.55
N ASN A 40 5.57 8.81 -1.35
CA ASN A 40 4.22 9.13 -1.78
C ASN A 40 3.10 8.48 -0.95
N GLN A 41 3.44 7.54 -0.05
CA GLN A 41 2.49 6.88 0.85
C GLN A 41 2.96 6.87 2.30
N HIS A 42 4.13 6.27 2.60
CA HIS A 42 4.55 5.96 3.98
C HIS A 42 5.02 7.16 4.79
N THR A 43 5.26 8.31 4.17
CA THR A 43 5.57 9.57 4.87
C THR A 43 4.44 10.57 4.76
N ILE A 44 3.80 10.69 3.60
CA ILE A 44 2.77 11.69 3.33
C ILE A 44 1.45 11.36 4.04
N ILE A 45 1.01 10.08 4.03
CA ILE A 45 -0.23 9.68 4.68
C ILE A 45 -0.13 9.79 6.21
N PRO A 46 0.95 9.36 6.90
CA PRO A 46 1.16 9.66 8.31
C PRO A 46 1.21 11.16 8.65
N GLU A 47 1.80 11.99 7.76
CA GLU A 47 1.75 13.45 7.92
C GLU A 47 0.30 13.96 7.89
N TYR A 48 -0.51 13.45 6.98
CA TYR A 48 -1.94 13.77 6.94
C TYR A 48 -2.66 13.42 8.24
N PHE A 49 -2.42 12.23 8.82
CA PHE A 49 -3.01 11.87 10.12
C PHE A 49 -2.63 12.86 11.22
N ARG A 50 -1.36 13.26 11.27
CA ARG A 50 -0.86 14.27 12.23
C ARG A 50 -1.53 15.62 12.04
N GLN A 51 -1.66 16.09 10.79
CA GLN A 51 -2.34 17.35 10.47
C GLN A 51 -3.84 17.30 10.79
N ALA A 52 -4.50 16.17 10.49
CA ALA A 52 -5.90 15.93 10.83
C ALA A 52 -6.12 15.98 12.35
N PHE A 53 -5.22 15.38 13.14
CA PHE A 53 -5.22 15.47 14.60
C PHE A 53 -5.11 16.93 15.08
N TYR A 54 -4.19 17.72 14.55
CA TYR A 54 -4.05 19.12 14.96
C TYR A 54 -5.27 19.97 14.59
N LYS A 55 -5.92 19.65 13.47
CA LYS A 55 -7.14 20.36 13.04
C LYS A 55 -8.36 20.01 13.89
N THR A 56 -8.52 18.73 14.24
CA THR A 56 -9.77 18.21 14.84
C THR A 56 -9.69 17.97 16.34
N GLY A 57 -8.48 17.85 16.90
CA GLY A 57 -8.24 17.35 18.26
C GLY A 57 -8.53 15.85 18.42
N SER A 58 -8.95 15.15 17.37
CA SER A 58 -9.30 13.73 17.40
C SER A 58 -8.15 12.87 16.89
N LEU A 59 -7.82 11.80 17.64
CA LEU A 59 -6.91 10.76 17.17
C LEU A 59 -7.52 9.92 16.05
N ILE A 60 -8.85 9.94 15.92
CA ILE A 60 -9.63 9.18 14.95
C ILE A 60 -10.56 10.16 14.22
N PRO A 61 -10.05 10.92 13.22
CA PRO A 61 -10.93 11.60 12.28
C PRO A 61 -11.68 10.54 11.46
N ASN A 62 -12.95 10.82 11.07
CA ASN A 62 -13.76 9.82 10.38
C ASN A 62 -13.55 9.86 8.86
N LEU A 63 -13.52 11.07 8.29
CA LEU A 63 -13.49 11.30 6.85
C LEU A 63 -12.22 12.02 6.40
N ALA A 64 -11.59 11.51 5.37
CA ALA A 64 -10.48 12.14 4.67
C ALA A 64 -10.98 12.83 3.40
N LEU A 65 -11.60 14.02 3.53
CA LEU A 65 -12.09 14.81 2.40
C LEU A 65 -10.98 15.23 1.43
N ASN A 66 -9.74 15.24 1.90
CA ASN A 66 -8.57 15.67 1.16
C ASN A 66 -8.09 14.63 0.11
N TYR A 67 -8.58 13.40 0.13
CA TYR A 67 -8.15 12.31 -0.77
C TYR A 67 -9.34 11.71 -1.51
N GLY A 68 -9.14 11.34 -2.79
CA GLY A 68 -10.09 10.57 -3.57
C GLY A 68 -11.50 11.17 -3.60
N ALA A 69 -11.60 12.51 -3.58
CA ALA A 69 -12.85 13.25 -3.46
C ALA A 69 -13.61 13.07 -2.13
N GLY A 70 -13.08 12.32 -1.18
CA GLY A 70 -13.65 12.02 0.14
C GLY A 70 -13.61 10.53 0.47
N GLU A 71 -12.70 10.11 1.32
CA GLU A 71 -12.45 8.72 1.66
C GLU A 71 -12.68 8.44 3.15
N ASN A 72 -13.11 7.22 3.47
CA ASN A 72 -13.06 6.72 4.85
C ASN A 72 -11.62 6.69 5.33
N ILE A 73 -11.31 7.27 6.49
CA ILE A 73 -9.93 7.32 7.02
C ILE A 73 -9.30 5.93 7.17
N TYR A 74 -10.08 4.89 7.42
CA TYR A 74 -9.61 3.52 7.55
C TYR A 74 -9.18 2.88 6.22
N ASN A 75 -9.45 3.51 5.07
CA ASN A 75 -8.82 3.15 3.80
C ASN A 75 -7.29 3.33 3.85
N PHE A 76 -6.80 4.13 4.79
CA PHE A 76 -5.38 4.39 5.01
C PHE A 76 -4.79 3.64 6.22
N SER A 77 -5.52 2.71 6.84
CA SER A 77 -5.07 1.92 8.02
C SER A 77 -3.74 1.23 7.79
N TYR A 78 -3.49 0.77 6.56
CA TYR A 78 -2.27 0.08 6.16
C TYR A 78 -1.01 0.95 6.30
N TYR A 79 -1.15 2.27 6.29
CA TYR A 79 -0.05 3.24 6.33
C TYR A 79 0.23 3.76 7.75
N GLY A 80 -0.11 2.98 8.76
CA GLY A 80 0.23 3.26 10.15
C GLY A 80 -0.76 4.15 10.89
N PHE A 81 -2.03 4.19 10.47
CA PHE A 81 -3.09 4.81 11.26
C PHE A 81 -3.16 4.19 12.64
N LEU A 82 -3.14 5.00 13.70
CA LEU A 82 -3.06 4.60 15.12
C LEU A 82 -1.82 3.76 15.48
N SER A 83 -0.78 3.78 14.66
CA SER A 83 0.45 3.03 14.94
C SER A 83 1.22 3.61 16.13
N PRO A 84 1.68 2.76 17.08
CA PRO A 84 2.51 3.19 18.20
C PRO A 84 3.86 3.77 17.76
N LEU A 85 4.28 3.55 16.53
CA LEU A 85 5.49 4.16 15.96
C LEU A 85 5.24 5.56 15.39
N ILE A 86 4.00 5.87 14.99
CA ILE A 86 3.64 7.16 14.36
C ILE A 86 3.05 8.14 15.37
N LEU A 87 2.22 7.67 16.31
CA LEU A 87 1.58 8.52 17.30
C LEU A 87 2.55 9.43 18.08
N PRO A 88 3.78 9.01 18.47
CA PRO A 88 4.72 9.89 19.15
C PRO A 88 5.14 11.11 18.31
N SER A 89 5.05 11.04 16.95
CA SER A 89 5.34 12.18 16.07
C SER A 89 4.39 13.37 16.29
N TYR A 90 3.20 13.13 16.86
CA TYR A 90 2.22 14.18 17.15
C TYR A 90 2.68 15.12 18.26
N LEU A 91 3.63 14.68 19.08
CA LEU A 91 4.29 15.51 20.10
C LEU A 91 5.48 16.31 19.54
N LEU A 92 5.84 16.11 18.28
CA LEU A 92 7.03 16.64 17.63
C LEU A 92 6.69 17.42 16.35
N PRO A 93 5.86 18.49 16.42
CA PRO A 93 5.36 19.21 15.24
C PRO A 93 6.47 19.91 14.44
N PHE A 94 7.61 20.16 15.07
CA PHE A 94 8.77 20.84 14.46
C PHE A 94 9.67 19.90 13.63
N ILE A 95 9.44 18.57 13.70
CA ILE A 95 10.17 17.58 12.88
C ILE A 95 9.29 17.20 11.68
N SER A 96 9.83 17.30 10.46
CA SER A 96 9.12 16.82 9.28
C SER A 96 8.83 15.32 9.39
N MET A 97 7.71 14.86 8.86
CA MET A 97 7.36 13.43 8.91
C MET A 97 8.39 12.56 8.18
N THR A 98 8.96 13.03 7.08
CA THR A 98 10.03 12.34 6.36
C THR A 98 11.26 12.13 7.24
N THR A 99 11.71 13.18 7.97
CA THR A 99 12.83 13.07 8.92
C THR A 99 12.48 12.14 10.09
N TYR A 100 11.27 12.27 10.64
CA TYR A 100 10.79 11.43 11.72
C TYR A 100 10.78 9.95 11.31
N MET A 101 10.21 9.63 10.14
CA MET A 101 10.14 8.26 9.64
C MET A 101 11.53 7.69 9.38
N THR A 102 12.45 8.45 8.77
CA THR A 102 13.85 8.00 8.60
C THR A 102 14.48 7.58 9.94
N ILE A 103 14.28 8.39 11.00
CA ILE A 103 14.83 8.10 12.33
C ILE A 103 14.20 6.85 12.93
N ILE A 104 12.86 6.76 12.89
CA ILE A 104 12.12 5.61 13.45
C ILE A 104 12.47 4.32 12.70
N ASP A 105 12.61 4.36 11.39
CA ASP A 105 12.93 3.18 10.58
C ASP A 105 14.31 2.62 10.98
N ILE A 106 15.31 3.47 11.15
CA ILE A 106 16.63 3.08 11.61
C ILE A 106 16.58 2.54 13.06
N LEU A 107 15.83 3.21 13.94
CA LEU A 107 15.66 2.77 15.34
C LEU A 107 14.97 1.39 15.43
N VAL A 108 13.98 1.13 14.60
CA VAL A 108 13.29 -0.17 14.55
C VAL A 108 14.25 -1.30 14.18
N ILE A 109 15.16 -1.07 13.22
CA ILE A 109 16.18 -2.05 12.85
C ILE A 109 17.10 -2.33 14.04
N MET A 110 17.61 -1.28 14.68
CA MET A 110 18.52 -1.38 15.82
C MET A 110 17.87 -2.10 17.01
N ILE A 111 16.64 -1.70 17.37
CA ILE A 111 15.89 -2.28 18.49
C ILE A 111 15.57 -3.75 18.20
N SER A 112 15.21 -4.12 16.98
CA SER A 112 14.98 -5.51 16.60
C SER A 112 16.24 -6.37 16.78
N ALA A 113 17.38 -5.87 16.35
CA ALA A 113 18.67 -6.55 16.49
C ALA A 113 19.04 -6.78 17.97
N ILE A 114 18.91 -5.75 18.81
CA ILE A 114 19.22 -5.81 20.24
C ILE A 114 18.28 -6.74 20.97
N LEU A 115 16.97 -6.62 20.71
CA LEU A 115 15.97 -7.51 21.30
C LEU A 115 16.22 -8.97 20.93
N PHE A 116 16.56 -9.24 19.67
CA PHE A 116 16.82 -10.60 19.23
C PHE A 116 18.11 -11.16 19.82
N TYR A 117 19.16 -10.34 19.97
CA TYR A 117 20.37 -10.72 20.70
C TYR A 117 20.04 -11.16 22.15
N HIS A 118 19.28 -10.37 22.89
CA HIS A 118 18.86 -10.72 24.25
C HIS A 118 17.91 -11.93 24.29
N PHE A 119 17.07 -12.11 23.26
CA PHE A 119 16.23 -13.31 23.13
C PHE A 119 17.10 -14.57 23.04
N LEU A 120 18.14 -14.56 22.20
CA LEU A 120 19.07 -15.69 22.09
C LEU A 120 19.89 -15.90 23.38
N LYS A 121 20.35 -14.83 24.04
CA LYS A 121 21.04 -14.93 25.35
C LYS A 121 20.17 -15.62 26.40
N LYS A 122 18.87 -15.34 26.43
CA LYS A 122 17.90 -15.98 27.35
C LYS A 122 17.71 -17.46 27.05
N HIS A 123 18.04 -17.94 25.86
CA HIS A 123 18.03 -19.35 25.47
C HIS A 123 19.38 -20.04 25.57
N ASP A 124 20.28 -19.53 26.42
CA ASP A 124 21.60 -20.09 26.70
C ASP A 124 22.49 -20.25 25.45
N PHE A 125 22.35 -19.34 24.49
CA PHE A 125 23.32 -19.19 23.42
C PHE A 125 24.49 -18.31 23.93
N ASP A 126 25.72 -18.67 23.55
CA ASP A 126 26.88 -17.82 23.88
C ASP A 126 26.80 -16.47 23.15
N SER A 127 27.55 -15.46 23.62
CA SER A 127 27.52 -14.12 23.04
C SER A 127 27.94 -14.09 21.57
N HIS A 128 28.85 -14.98 21.17
CA HIS A 128 29.37 -15.06 19.82
C HIS A 128 28.27 -15.53 18.83
N ILE A 129 27.55 -16.63 19.18
CA ILE A 129 26.42 -17.12 18.37
C ILE A 129 25.27 -16.08 18.35
N SER A 130 24.95 -15.52 19.52
CA SER A 130 23.87 -14.54 19.65
C SER A 130 24.12 -13.30 18.79
N LEU A 131 25.36 -12.77 18.83
CA LEU A 131 25.77 -11.62 17.99
C LEU A 131 25.72 -11.99 16.50
N THR A 132 26.33 -13.13 16.12
CA THR A 132 26.35 -13.58 14.73
C THR A 132 24.94 -13.66 14.15
N VAL A 133 24.02 -14.35 14.82
CA VAL A 133 22.66 -14.56 14.30
C VAL A 133 21.83 -13.27 14.33
N SER A 134 22.07 -12.37 15.30
CA SER A 134 21.43 -11.06 15.29
C SER A 134 21.91 -10.17 14.15
N LEU A 135 23.19 -10.26 13.77
CA LEU A 135 23.71 -9.64 12.55
C LEU A 135 23.08 -10.24 11.29
N LEU A 136 22.93 -11.58 11.22
CA LEU A 136 22.24 -12.20 10.08
C LEU A 136 20.78 -11.73 9.95
N LEU A 137 20.08 -11.50 11.07
CA LEU A 137 18.73 -10.93 11.06
C LEU A 137 18.71 -9.54 10.41
N VAL A 138 19.60 -8.63 10.86
CA VAL A 138 19.69 -7.26 10.31
C VAL A 138 20.10 -7.28 8.83
N LEU A 139 21.04 -8.16 8.49
CA LEU A 139 21.60 -8.32 7.14
C LEU A 139 20.71 -9.16 6.22
N SER A 140 19.56 -9.64 6.70
CA SER A 140 18.61 -10.34 5.84
C SER A 140 18.12 -9.42 4.71
N ALA A 141 17.97 -9.99 3.52
CA ALA A 141 17.62 -9.22 2.32
C ALA A 141 16.39 -8.30 2.49
N PRO A 142 15.27 -8.72 3.14
CA PRO A 142 14.10 -7.85 3.26
C PRO A 142 14.24 -6.75 4.32
N PHE A 143 15.13 -6.88 5.31
CA PHE A 143 15.07 -6.00 6.48
C PHE A 143 15.46 -4.55 6.15
N ILE A 144 16.62 -4.34 5.55
CA ILE A 144 17.06 -3.01 5.09
C ILE A 144 16.26 -2.59 3.85
N PHE A 145 16.09 -3.51 2.89
CA PHE A 145 15.42 -3.22 1.62
C PHE A 145 13.96 -2.74 1.80
N GLN A 146 13.17 -3.38 2.65
CA GLN A 146 11.77 -2.99 2.85
C GLN A 146 11.64 -1.76 3.75
N MET A 147 12.59 -1.54 4.67
CA MET A 147 12.49 -0.43 5.61
C MET A 147 12.57 0.93 4.93
N HIS A 148 13.25 1.07 3.80
CA HIS A 148 13.28 2.30 3.03
C HIS A 148 12.22 2.38 1.91
N ARG A 149 11.45 1.30 1.66
CA ARG A 149 10.41 1.23 0.60
C ARG A 149 9.02 1.01 1.16
N HIS A 150 8.80 -0.14 1.82
CA HIS A 150 7.50 -0.62 2.31
C HIS A 150 7.60 -0.88 3.81
N ILE A 151 7.69 0.17 4.60
CA ILE A 151 7.99 0.13 6.04
C ILE A 151 7.20 -0.94 6.80
N MET A 152 5.89 -1.06 6.53
CA MET A 152 5.01 -2.00 7.24
C MET A 152 5.35 -3.47 7.01
N PHE A 153 6.23 -3.80 6.07
CA PHE A 153 6.68 -5.18 5.86
C PHE A 153 7.59 -5.66 7.00
N VAL A 154 8.23 -4.74 7.72
CA VAL A 154 9.24 -5.06 8.72
C VAL A 154 9.16 -4.25 10.03
N ASN A 155 8.43 -3.12 10.06
CA ASN A 155 8.41 -2.21 11.22
C ASN A 155 7.78 -2.80 12.50
N TYR A 156 6.98 -3.86 12.39
CA TYR A 156 6.40 -4.61 13.53
C TYR A 156 7.39 -5.58 14.20
N MET A 157 8.57 -5.78 13.63
CA MET A 157 9.55 -6.81 14.05
C MET A 157 9.94 -6.73 15.54
N PRO A 158 10.16 -5.54 16.15
CA PRO A 158 10.45 -5.48 17.59
C PRO A 158 9.33 -6.07 18.43
N PHE A 159 8.08 -5.84 18.06
CA PHE A 159 6.91 -6.35 18.79
C PHE A 159 6.70 -7.85 18.57
N LEU A 160 7.01 -8.38 17.39
CA LEU A 160 7.03 -9.82 17.15
C LEU A 160 8.10 -10.51 18.00
N ILE A 161 9.32 -9.96 18.10
CA ILE A 161 10.37 -10.52 18.95
C ILE A 161 9.97 -10.43 20.43
N LEU A 162 9.37 -9.32 20.86
CA LEU A 162 8.81 -9.21 22.22
C LEU A 162 7.69 -10.24 22.49
N SER A 163 6.92 -10.59 21.46
CA SER A 163 5.90 -11.64 21.57
C SER A 163 6.52 -13.02 21.76
N LEU A 164 7.68 -13.33 21.15
CA LEU A 164 8.43 -14.55 21.43
C LEU A 164 8.90 -14.59 22.89
N PHE A 165 9.40 -13.48 23.45
CA PHE A 165 9.66 -13.38 24.91
C PHE A 165 8.38 -13.57 25.72
N GLY A 166 7.24 -13.10 25.23
CA GLY A 166 5.93 -13.28 25.85
C GLY A 166 5.52 -14.74 25.94
N VAL A 167 5.75 -15.52 24.87
CA VAL A 167 5.54 -16.98 24.86
C VAL A 167 6.43 -17.67 25.89
N ASP A 168 7.72 -17.31 25.95
CA ASP A 168 8.63 -17.84 26.97
C ASP A 168 8.15 -17.56 28.39
N LYS A 169 7.73 -16.32 28.67
CA LYS A 169 7.22 -15.95 30.01
C LYS A 169 5.92 -16.66 30.35
N LEU A 170 5.06 -16.88 29.35
CA LEU A 170 3.83 -17.66 29.53
C LEU A 170 4.17 -19.12 29.92
N LEU A 171 5.06 -19.79 29.19
CA LEU A 171 5.38 -21.20 29.37
C LEU A 171 6.21 -21.46 30.62
N LYS A 172 7.20 -20.61 30.93
CA LYS A 172 8.17 -20.82 32.03
C LYS A 172 7.75 -20.17 33.35
N GLU A 173 7.09 -18.99 33.26
CA GLU A 173 6.77 -18.18 34.45
C GLU A 173 5.25 -18.00 34.65
N ASN A 174 4.42 -18.56 33.78
CA ASN A 174 2.96 -18.38 33.73
C ASN A 174 2.52 -16.89 33.70
N LYS A 175 3.35 -15.99 33.11
CA LYS A 175 3.08 -14.56 32.95
C LYS A 175 2.58 -14.26 31.54
N LYS A 176 1.43 -13.60 31.41
CA LYS A 176 0.68 -13.41 30.18
C LYS A 176 0.81 -11.98 29.61
N ARG A 177 1.09 -10.99 30.49
CA ARG A 177 1.03 -9.56 30.16
C ARG A 177 1.86 -9.18 28.93
N LEU A 178 3.11 -9.68 28.87
CA LEU A 178 4.00 -9.32 27.76
C LEU A 178 3.49 -9.88 26.44
N LEU A 179 2.96 -11.10 26.41
CA LEU A 179 2.40 -11.70 25.20
C LEU A 179 1.23 -10.87 24.67
N ILE A 180 0.27 -10.53 25.54
CA ILE A 180 -0.93 -9.78 25.15
C ILE A 180 -0.56 -8.40 24.61
N ILE A 181 0.25 -7.61 25.34
CA ILE A 181 0.59 -6.26 24.95
C ILE A 181 1.47 -6.20 23.69
N SER A 182 2.39 -7.16 23.53
CA SER A 182 3.23 -7.20 22.34
C SER A 182 2.45 -7.59 21.08
N ILE A 183 1.44 -8.48 21.18
CA ILE A 183 0.52 -8.78 20.09
C ILE A 183 -0.31 -7.55 19.74
N PHE A 184 -0.87 -6.84 20.72
CA PHE A 184 -1.58 -5.58 20.51
C PHE A 184 -0.69 -4.58 19.73
N LEU A 185 0.52 -4.31 20.20
CA LEU A 185 1.44 -3.36 19.55
C LEU A 185 1.84 -3.82 18.14
N MET A 186 2.03 -5.13 17.93
CA MET A 186 2.32 -5.71 16.63
C MET A 186 1.18 -5.44 15.63
N ILE A 187 -0.07 -5.70 16.05
CA ILE A 187 -1.25 -5.48 15.20
C ILE A 187 -1.45 -3.99 14.90
N MET A 188 -1.36 -3.12 15.92
CA MET A 188 -1.50 -1.67 15.74
C MET A 188 -0.39 -1.08 14.85
N THR A 189 0.75 -1.75 14.72
CA THR A 189 1.84 -1.32 13.83
C THR A 189 1.61 -1.80 12.40
N SER A 190 1.25 -3.07 12.21
CA SER A 190 1.05 -3.68 10.90
C SER A 190 0.07 -4.86 10.99
N TYR A 191 -1.22 -4.58 10.90
CA TYR A 191 -2.25 -5.60 11.03
C TYR A 191 -2.11 -6.74 9.99
N TYR A 192 -1.72 -6.41 8.77
CA TYR A 192 -1.61 -7.38 7.68
C TYR A 192 -0.54 -8.45 7.98
N TYR A 193 0.67 -8.04 8.37
CA TYR A 193 1.75 -8.98 8.67
C TYR A 193 1.60 -9.65 10.03
N SER A 194 0.78 -9.08 10.92
CA SER A 194 0.49 -9.67 12.23
C SER A 194 -0.25 -11.01 12.14
N VAL A 195 -1.01 -11.25 11.07
CA VAL A 195 -1.68 -12.55 10.85
C VAL A 195 -0.63 -13.66 10.76
N CYS A 196 0.40 -13.49 9.93
CA CYS A 196 1.50 -14.44 9.83
C CYS A 196 2.37 -14.44 11.10
N GLY A 197 2.56 -13.28 11.76
CA GLY A 197 3.25 -13.17 13.04
C GLY A 197 2.61 -14.04 14.12
N ILE A 198 1.28 -14.03 14.22
CA ILE A 198 0.52 -14.90 15.16
C ILE A 198 0.72 -16.38 14.83
N LEU A 199 0.74 -16.75 13.55
CA LEU A 199 1.04 -18.10 13.11
C LEU A 199 2.45 -18.54 13.54
N VAL A 200 3.45 -17.67 13.36
CA VAL A 200 4.84 -17.89 13.81
C VAL A 200 4.90 -18.09 15.33
N LEU A 201 4.16 -17.30 16.10
CA LEU A 201 4.06 -17.47 17.55
C LEU A 201 3.43 -18.81 17.92
N GLY A 202 2.42 -19.28 17.18
CA GLY A 202 1.82 -20.61 17.35
C GLY A 202 2.84 -21.74 17.13
N ILE A 203 3.63 -21.66 16.06
CA ILE A 203 4.68 -22.64 15.76
C ILE A 203 5.76 -22.63 16.87
N TYR A 204 6.20 -21.44 17.28
CA TYR A 204 7.17 -21.29 18.35
C TYR A 204 6.63 -21.82 19.69
N TYR A 205 5.36 -21.53 20.03
CA TYR A 205 4.68 -22.04 21.21
C TYR A 205 4.66 -23.57 21.21
N LEU A 206 4.25 -24.22 20.13
CA LEU A 206 4.23 -25.68 20.02
C LEU A 206 5.63 -26.28 20.24
N MET A 207 6.65 -25.70 19.58
CA MET A 207 8.03 -26.15 19.70
C MET A 207 8.54 -26.06 21.15
N GLU A 208 8.39 -24.93 21.84
CA GLU A 208 8.86 -24.73 23.22
C GLU A 208 7.98 -25.47 24.21
N TYR A 209 6.67 -25.61 23.96
CA TYR A 209 5.76 -26.38 24.81
C TYR A 209 6.17 -27.85 24.90
N PHE A 210 6.42 -28.53 23.78
CA PHE A 210 6.87 -29.91 23.75
C PHE A 210 8.34 -30.10 24.19
N LYS A 211 9.13 -29.07 24.20
CA LYS A 211 10.50 -29.08 24.77
C LYS A 211 10.48 -29.06 26.28
N ILE A 212 9.58 -28.28 26.91
CA ILE A 212 9.45 -28.14 28.35
C ILE A 212 8.70 -29.34 28.97
N ASN A 213 7.66 -29.79 28.31
CA ASN A 213 6.74 -30.79 28.84
C ASN A 213 6.94 -32.13 28.07
N LYS A 214 7.60 -33.10 28.71
CA LYS A 214 7.91 -34.40 28.09
C LYS A 214 6.79 -35.46 28.22
N ASN A 215 6.00 -35.41 29.30
CA ASN A 215 4.94 -36.39 29.56
C ASN A 215 3.60 -35.68 29.76
N ILE A 216 2.86 -35.47 28.67
CA ILE A 216 1.63 -34.69 28.68
C ILE A 216 0.44 -35.55 28.24
N THR A 217 -0.67 -35.44 29.00
CA THR A 217 -1.96 -35.94 28.53
C THR A 217 -2.55 -35.01 27.46
N THR A 218 -3.20 -35.58 26.46
CA THR A 218 -3.88 -34.84 25.39
C THR A 218 -4.83 -33.80 25.96
N LYS A 219 -5.56 -34.12 27.05
CA LYS A 219 -6.48 -33.19 27.72
C LYS A 219 -5.77 -31.96 28.25
N LYS A 220 -4.59 -32.11 28.87
CA LYS A 220 -3.78 -30.96 29.35
C LYS A 220 -3.27 -30.11 28.19
N PHE A 221 -2.76 -30.72 27.13
CA PHE A 221 -2.29 -30.02 25.94
C PHE A 221 -3.40 -29.16 25.33
N ILE A 222 -4.58 -29.73 25.09
CA ILE A 222 -5.72 -29.00 24.50
C ILE A 222 -6.11 -27.80 25.39
N LYS A 223 -6.16 -27.99 26.73
CA LYS A 223 -6.46 -26.90 27.67
C LYS A 223 -5.43 -25.77 27.58
N ASP A 224 -4.13 -26.11 27.61
CA ASP A 224 -3.05 -25.12 27.60
C ASP A 224 -2.98 -24.40 26.25
N LEU A 225 -3.24 -25.09 25.12
CA LEU A 225 -3.35 -24.49 23.78
C LEU A 225 -4.54 -23.54 23.70
N PHE A 226 -5.70 -23.91 24.26
CA PHE A 226 -6.87 -23.05 24.30
C PHE A 226 -6.61 -21.78 25.11
N LEU A 227 -5.91 -21.88 26.24
CA LEU A 227 -5.49 -20.71 27.01
C LEU A 227 -4.50 -19.83 26.25
N PHE A 228 -3.57 -20.39 25.52
CA PHE A 228 -2.65 -19.64 24.66
C PHE A 228 -3.42 -18.84 23.60
N ILE A 229 -4.34 -19.50 22.87
CA ILE A 229 -5.21 -18.86 21.89
C ILE A 229 -6.05 -17.74 22.54
N PHE A 230 -6.59 -17.98 23.73
CA PHE A 230 -7.36 -16.99 24.47
C PHE A 230 -6.54 -15.72 24.77
N TYR A 231 -5.26 -15.85 25.18
CA TYR A 231 -4.41 -14.67 25.41
C TYR A 231 -4.06 -13.94 24.11
N ILE A 232 -3.90 -14.65 22.99
CA ILE A 232 -3.78 -14.02 21.67
C ILE A 232 -5.05 -13.22 21.34
N LEU A 233 -6.23 -13.81 21.54
CA LEU A 233 -7.51 -13.16 21.26
C LEU A 233 -7.70 -11.88 22.11
N ILE A 234 -7.20 -11.80 23.33
CA ILE A 234 -7.22 -10.55 24.11
C ILE A 234 -6.38 -9.47 23.41
N GLY A 235 -5.19 -9.80 22.88
CA GLY A 235 -4.38 -8.87 22.10
C GLY A 235 -5.09 -8.39 20.82
N VAL A 236 -5.80 -9.30 20.15
CA VAL A 236 -6.64 -8.97 18.98
C VAL A 236 -7.83 -8.08 19.36
N LEU A 237 -8.53 -8.39 20.47
CA LEU A 237 -9.62 -7.57 20.98
C LEU A 237 -9.15 -6.14 21.33
N LEU A 238 -8.02 -5.97 21.97
CA LEU A 238 -7.43 -4.65 22.23
C LEU A 238 -7.23 -3.85 20.94
N SER A 239 -6.94 -4.51 19.83
CA SER A 239 -6.69 -3.88 18.53
C SER A 239 -7.97 -3.67 17.70
N SER A 240 -9.15 -4.02 18.22
CA SER A 240 -10.40 -4.00 17.45
C SER A 240 -10.81 -2.60 16.99
N ILE A 241 -10.38 -1.55 17.71
CA ILE A 241 -10.57 -0.15 17.28
C ILE A 241 -9.93 0.15 15.91
N LEU A 242 -8.84 -0.54 15.55
CA LEU A 242 -8.23 -0.49 14.22
C LEU A 242 -8.83 -1.57 13.30
N LEU A 243 -8.94 -2.81 13.78
CA LEU A 243 -9.26 -3.96 12.94
C LEU A 243 -10.69 -3.93 12.40
N ILE A 244 -11.70 -3.64 13.24
CA ILE A 244 -13.10 -3.77 12.84
C ILE A 244 -13.51 -2.78 11.75
N PRO A 245 -13.20 -1.46 11.85
CA PRO A 245 -13.45 -0.54 10.73
C PRO A 245 -12.58 -0.85 9.50
N THR A 246 -11.33 -1.33 9.70
CA THR A 246 -10.48 -1.75 8.58
C THR A 246 -11.07 -2.94 7.82
N ILE A 247 -11.67 -3.91 8.51
CA ILE A 247 -12.37 -5.03 7.86
C ILE A 247 -13.53 -4.50 7.01
N TYR A 248 -14.30 -3.53 7.52
CA TYR A 248 -15.36 -2.89 6.74
C TYR A 248 -14.82 -2.31 5.42
N THR A 249 -13.74 -1.51 5.48
CA THR A 249 -13.18 -0.89 4.28
C THR A 249 -12.57 -1.91 3.32
N LEU A 250 -11.95 -2.98 3.81
CA LEU A 250 -11.44 -4.07 2.98
C LEU A 250 -12.55 -4.81 2.23
N LEU A 251 -13.72 -4.96 2.85
CA LEU A 251 -14.89 -5.60 2.20
C LEU A 251 -15.52 -4.71 1.12
N GLN A 252 -15.40 -3.37 1.25
CA GLN A 252 -16.00 -2.42 0.32
C GLN A 252 -15.09 -2.04 -0.85
N GLY A 253 -13.79 -1.99 -0.66
CA GLY A 253 -12.92 -1.21 -1.53
C GLY A 253 -11.62 -1.85 -1.98
N ARG A 254 -11.44 -3.16 -1.86
CA ARG A 254 -10.28 -3.79 -2.47
C ARG A 254 -10.69 -4.57 -3.71
N GLY A 255 -10.34 -4.05 -4.90
CA GLY A 255 -10.58 -4.74 -6.15
C GLY A 255 -10.00 -6.16 -6.13
N THR A 256 -10.81 -7.13 -6.55
CA THR A 256 -10.37 -8.52 -6.70
C THR A 256 -9.38 -8.61 -7.85
N THR A 257 -8.16 -9.08 -7.56
CA THR A 257 -7.30 -9.61 -8.63
C THR A 257 -7.96 -10.90 -9.10
N GLU A 258 -8.34 -10.98 -10.37
CA GLU A 258 -9.02 -12.15 -10.99
C GLU A 258 -8.09 -13.37 -11.14
N SER A 259 -7.30 -13.70 -10.15
CA SER A 259 -6.51 -14.92 -10.17
C SER A 259 -7.33 -16.05 -9.53
N SER A 260 -8.09 -16.76 -10.37
CA SER A 260 -8.71 -18.01 -9.96
C SER A 260 -7.65 -19.10 -9.84
N TYR A 261 -7.35 -19.52 -8.63
CA TYR A 261 -6.47 -20.66 -8.37
C TYR A 261 -7.32 -21.93 -8.17
N SER A 262 -7.01 -23.00 -8.88
CA SER A 262 -7.65 -24.30 -8.62
C SER A 262 -7.21 -24.84 -7.25
N LEU A 263 -8.11 -25.56 -6.55
CA LEU A 263 -7.79 -26.18 -5.26
C LEU A 263 -6.55 -27.08 -5.35
N ILE A 264 -6.39 -27.80 -6.46
CA ILE A 264 -5.23 -28.67 -6.71
C ILE A 264 -3.95 -27.83 -6.72
N SER A 265 -3.93 -26.68 -7.42
CA SER A 265 -2.75 -25.80 -7.47
C SER A 265 -2.41 -25.19 -6.10
N LEU A 266 -3.41 -24.96 -5.25
CA LEU A 266 -3.22 -24.47 -3.88
C LEU A 266 -2.69 -25.53 -2.92
N LEU A 267 -2.93 -26.82 -3.18
CA LEU A 267 -2.47 -27.95 -2.36
C LEU A 267 -1.17 -28.58 -2.88
N THR A 268 -0.79 -28.35 -4.14
CA THR A 268 0.45 -28.88 -4.73
C THR A 268 1.65 -28.14 -4.17
N PRO A 269 2.65 -28.83 -3.55
CA PRO A 269 3.81 -28.18 -2.97
C PRO A 269 4.59 -27.32 -3.98
N TYR A 270 4.99 -26.12 -3.54
CA TYR A 270 5.70 -25.14 -4.36
C TYR A 270 7.15 -25.03 -3.91
N LEU A 271 8.08 -25.58 -4.70
CA LEU A 271 9.48 -25.76 -4.30
C LEU A 271 10.43 -24.65 -4.79
N ARG A 272 9.96 -23.42 -5.00
CA ARG A 272 10.85 -22.29 -5.35
C ARG A 272 11.60 -21.77 -4.11
N ILE A 273 12.51 -22.57 -3.59
CA ILE A 273 13.25 -22.37 -2.35
C ILE A 273 14.05 -21.06 -2.38
N HIS A 274 14.69 -20.71 -3.51
CA HIS A 274 15.45 -19.48 -3.67
C HIS A 274 14.59 -18.23 -3.45
N LYS A 275 13.34 -18.19 -3.96
CA LYS A 275 12.43 -17.06 -3.77
C LYS A 275 12.05 -16.86 -2.31
N ILE A 276 11.86 -17.96 -1.56
CA ILE A 276 11.47 -17.94 -0.16
C ILE A 276 12.65 -17.50 0.73
N PHE A 277 13.85 -18.07 0.52
CA PHE A 277 14.97 -17.92 1.44
C PHE A 277 15.98 -16.84 1.04
N CYS A 278 16.02 -16.40 -0.22
CA CYS A 278 17.00 -15.42 -0.70
C CYS A 278 16.38 -14.09 -1.17
N GLY A 279 15.06 -14.00 -1.34
CA GLY A 279 14.41 -12.83 -1.93
C GLY A 279 14.18 -11.68 -0.96
N THR A 280 14.28 -10.44 -1.47
CA THR A 280 13.96 -9.19 -0.74
C THR A 280 12.48 -9.06 -0.38
N TYR A 281 11.59 -9.75 -1.08
CA TYR A 281 10.16 -9.84 -0.81
C TYR A 281 9.78 -11.18 -0.15
N ALA A 282 10.66 -11.76 0.66
CA ALA A 282 10.42 -13.00 1.37
C ALA A 282 11.25 -13.04 2.68
N ILE A 283 11.73 -14.21 3.10
CA ILE A 283 12.51 -14.39 4.33
C ILE A 283 13.94 -13.80 4.18
N GLY A 284 14.62 -14.05 3.06
CA GLY A 284 15.89 -13.41 2.73
C GLY A 284 17.10 -13.69 3.65
N LEU A 285 17.07 -14.78 4.44
CA LEU A 285 18.16 -15.21 5.32
C LEU A 285 19.22 -16.11 4.64
N SER A 286 19.20 -16.20 3.32
CA SER A 286 19.94 -17.14 2.50
C SER A 286 19.53 -18.61 2.68
N LEU A 287 20.08 -19.50 1.85
CA LEU A 287 19.81 -20.92 1.96
C LEU A 287 20.36 -21.57 3.24
N ILE A 288 21.17 -20.87 4.04
CA ILE A 288 21.61 -21.34 5.38
C ILE A 288 20.41 -21.54 6.30
N ALA A 289 19.38 -20.69 6.20
CA ALA A 289 18.13 -20.87 6.94
C ALA A 289 17.40 -22.16 6.56
N PHE A 290 17.43 -22.52 5.27
CA PHE A 290 16.89 -23.79 4.79
C PHE A 290 17.68 -25.00 5.31
N ILE A 291 19.01 -24.92 5.32
CA ILE A 291 19.88 -25.95 5.90
C ILE A 291 19.59 -26.10 7.41
N ALA A 292 19.47 -24.99 8.13
CA ALA A 292 19.13 -25.01 9.56
C ALA A 292 17.73 -25.64 9.81
N LEU A 293 16.75 -25.36 8.98
CA LEU A 293 15.42 -25.96 9.02
C LEU A 293 15.50 -27.48 8.84
N LEU A 294 16.24 -27.96 7.83
CA LEU A 294 16.44 -29.41 7.60
C LEU A 294 17.24 -30.07 8.73
N TYR A 295 18.21 -29.34 9.31
CA TYR A 295 18.96 -29.83 10.46
C TYR A 295 18.07 -30.18 11.66
N LEU A 296 16.97 -29.46 11.91
CA LEU A 296 16.06 -29.77 12.99
C LEU A 296 15.46 -31.18 12.88
N PHE A 297 15.17 -31.66 11.67
CA PHE A 297 14.76 -33.06 11.45
C PHE A 297 15.89 -34.05 11.78
N TYR A 298 17.14 -33.69 11.43
CA TYR A 298 18.30 -34.53 11.71
C TYR A 298 18.54 -34.73 13.20
N THR A 299 18.15 -33.77 14.08
CA THR A 299 18.31 -33.85 15.53
C THR A 299 17.48 -34.96 16.19
N LYS A 300 16.44 -35.46 15.51
CA LYS A 300 15.45 -36.45 16.04
C LYS A 300 14.73 -36.00 17.32
N LYS A 301 14.81 -34.73 17.72
CA LYS A 301 14.11 -34.20 18.90
C LYS A 301 12.68 -33.85 18.52
N THR A 302 11.68 -34.44 19.15
CA THR A 302 10.25 -34.25 18.84
C THR A 302 9.85 -32.79 18.78
N SER A 303 10.30 -31.96 19.75
CA SER A 303 9.99 -30.51 19.75
C SER A 303 10.51 -29.78 18.51
N TYR A 304 11.72 -30.10 18.06
CA TYR A 304 12.31 -29.50 16.87
C TYR A 304 11.65 -30.00 15.58
N ILE A 305 11.31 -31.30 15.53
CA ILE A 305 10.57 -31.89 14.39
C ILE A 305 9.21 -31.22 14.24
N ILE A 306 8.46 -30.99 15.34
CA ILE A 306 7.17 -30.30 15.30
C ILE A 306 7.35 -28.89 14.72
N GLY A 307 8.28 -28.08 15.25
CA GLY A 307 8.54 -26.73 14.75
C GLY A 307 8.94 -26.72 13.27
N ALA A 308 9.84 -27.65 12.86
CA ALA A 308 10.28 -27.76 11.48
C ALA A 308 9.14 -28.21 10.56
N SER A 309 8.34 -29.22 10.95
CA SER A 309 7.21 -29.72 10.14
C SER A 309 6.14 -28.67 9.91
N CYS A 310 5.75 -27.94 10.97
CA CYS A 310 4.80 -26.83 10.83
C CYS A 310 5.34 -25.72 9.91
N THR A 311 6.63 -25.37 10.04
CA THR A 311 7.28 -24.37 9.19
C THR A 311 7.32 -24.82 7.73
N VAL A 312 7.73 -26.06 7.45
CA VAL A 312 7.76 -26.63 6.09
C VAL A 312 6.36 -26.63 5.47
N LEU A 313 5.36 -27.06 6.23
CA LEU A 313 3.97 -27.08 5.76
C LEU A 313 3.49 -25.69 5.34
N VAL A 314 3.71 -24.69 6.17
CA VAL A 314 3.27 -23.30 5.86
C VAL A 314 4.04 -22.70 4.68
N LEU A 315 5.35 -22.90 4.61
CA LEU A 315 6.18 -22.28 3.57
C LEU A 315 5.98 -22.90 2.19
N PHE A 316 5.74 -24.22 2.13
CA PHE A 316 5.73 -24.94 0.83
C PHE A 316 4.35 -25.30 0.32
N ILE A 317 3.29 -25.28 1.13
CA ILE A 317 1.92 -25.50 0.64
C ILE A 317 1.27 -24.15 0.30
N PRO A 318 0.94 -23.92 -1.00
CA PRO A 318 0.49 -22.60 -1.47
C PRO A 318 -0.78 -22.06 -0.80
N ILE A 319 -1.66 -22.91 -0.30
CA ILE A 319 -2.90 -22.49 0.38
C ILE A 319 -2.61 -21.58 1.57
N PHE A 320 -1.55 -21.82 2.35
CA PHE A 320 -1.17 -20.94 3.46
C PHE A 320 -0.73 -19.57 2.94
N ARG A 321 0.06 -19.53 1.87
CA ARG A 321 0.48 -18.28 1.22
C ARG A 321 -0.71 -17.50 0.67
N TYR A 322 -1.68 -18.18 0.07
CA TYR A 322 -2.92 -17.59 -0.42
C TYR A 322 -3.74 -16.99 0.72
N LEU A 323 -3.99 -17.75 1.79
CA LEU A 323 -4.73 -17.27 2.96
C LEU A 323 -4.02 -16.12 3.69
N LEU A 324 -2.70 -16.20 3.86
CA LEU A 324 -1.90 -15.14 4.50
C LEU A 324 -1.82 -13.85 3.67
N ASN A 325 -2.11 -13.90 2.37
CA ASN A 325 -2.29 -12.73 1.51
C ASN A 325 -3.77 -12.32 1.38
N GLY A 326 -4.64 -12.73 2.30
CA GLY A 326 -6.05 -12.36 2.32
C GLY A 326 -6.90 -13.00 1.22
N GLY A 327 -6.47 -14.14 0.66
CA GLY A 327 -7.18 -14.82 -0.43
C GLY A 327 -7.09 -14.12 -1.79
N LEU A 328 -6.12 -13.22 -2.00
CA LEU A 328 -6.03 -12.39 -3.21
C LEU A 328 -5.01 -12.90 -4.22
N TYR A 329 -3.83 -13.34 -3.75
CA TYR A 329 -2.70 -13.73 -4.62
C TYR A 329 -1.67 -14.61 -3.91
N LEU A 330 -0.75 -15.20 -4.68
CA LEU A 330 0.33 -16.08 -4.18
C LEU A 330 1.68 -15.33 -4.17
N ARG A 331 1.93 -14.48 -3.15
CA ARG A 331 3.21 -13.77 -2.98
C ARG A 331 3.92 -14.17 -1.71
N GLU A 332 5.25 -14.28 -1.78
CA GLU A 332 6.12 -14.72 -0.69
C GLU A 332 6.28 -13.69 0.43
N LYS A 333 5.92 -12.41 0.20
CA LYS A 333 6.06 -11.33 1.20
C LYS A 333 5.37 -11.61 2.53
N CYS A 334 4.30 -12.38 2.53
CA CYS A 334 3.59 -12.77 3.75
C CYS A 334 4.45 -13.63 4.70
N PHE A 335 5.60 -14.18 4.23
CA PHE A 335 6.50 -14.99 5.02
C PHE A 335 7.60 -14.20 5.75
N ILE A 336 7.72 -12.88 5.56
CA ILE A 336 8.69 -12.05 6.27
C ILE A 336 8.63 -12.24 7.81
N PRO A 337 7.46 -12.41 8.46
CA PRO A 337 7.38 -12.70 9.90
C PRO A 337 8.09 -13.98 10.36
N PHE A 338 8.44 -14.91 9.47
CA PHE A 338 9.25 -16.08 9.81
C PHE A 338 10.72 -15.75 10.11
N LEU A 339 11.18 -14.54 9.79
CA LEU A 339 12.57 -14.10 9.99
C LEU A 339 13.15 -14.45 11.37
N PRO A 340 12.56 -14.03 12.51
CA PRO A 340 13.13 -14.31 13.82
C PRO A 340 13.06 -15.82 14.19
N LEU A 341 12.05 -16.55 13.73
CA LEU A 341 11.94 -17.99 13.98
C LEU A 341 13.03 -18.78 13.24
N LEU A 342 13.27 -18.47 11.96
CA LEU A 342 14.32 -19.11 11.16
C LEU A 342 15.72 -18.71 11.62
N ALA A 343 15.91 -17.45 12.05
CA ALA A 343 17.14 -17.03 12.70
C ALA A 343 17.39 -17.81 14.00
N TYR A 344 16.34 -18.10 14.78
CA TYR A 344 16.44 -18.98 15.96
C TYR A 344 16.85 -20.41 15.55
N PHE A 345 16.35 -20.94 14.44
CA PHE A 345 16.77 -22.26 13.93
C PHE A 345 18.25 -22.25 13.50
N ILE A 346 18.73 -21.15 12.90
CA ILE A 346 20.16 -20.97 12.61
C ILE A 346 20.98 -20.97 13.91
N ALA A 347 20.51 -20.32 14.96
CA ALA A 347 21.21 -20.32 16.25
C ALA A 347 21.33 -21.73 16.85
N ILE A 348 20.27 -22.55 16.77
CA ILE A 348 20.29 -23.96 17.20
C ILE A 348 21.30 -24.76 16.39
N PHE A 349 21.27 -24.61 15.06
CA PHE A 349 22.21 -25.28 14.14
C PHE A 349 23.66 -24.89 14.44
N LEU A 350 23.96 -23.60 14.56
CA LEU A 350 25.31 -23.12 14.87
C LEU A 350 25.81 -23.58 16.23
N LYS A 351 24.93 -23.59 17.26
CA LYS A 351 25.30 -24.09 18.60
C LYS A 351 25.77 -25.56 18.55
N ASP A 352 25.05 -26.40 17.83
CA ASP A 352 25.39 -27.81 17.74
C ASP A 352 26.57 -28.06 16.78
N LEU A 353 26.71 -27.25 15.72
CA LEU A 353 27.86 -27.29 14.80
C LEU A 353 29.18 -26.91 15.54
N LEU A 354 29.20 -25.74 16.20
CA LEU A 354 30.39 -25.21 16.87
C LEU A 354 30.76 -25.96 18.13
N ASN A 355 29.85 -26.79 18.69
CA ASN A 355 30.12 -27.71 19.79
C ASN A 355 30.44 -29.14 19.31
N ASN A 356 30.77 -29.31 18.00
CA ASN A 356 31.14 -30.57 17.38
C ASN A 356 30.11 -31.71 17.56
N LYS A 357 28.81 -31.39 17.72
CA LYS A 357 27.75 -32.38 17.82
C LYS A 357 27.30 -32.91 16.45
N ILE A 358 27.71 -32.26 15.37
CA ILE A 358 27.37 -32.61 13.99
C ILE A 358 28.54 -33.40 13.39
N LYS A 359 28.28 -34.61 12.94
CA LYS A 359 29.27 -35.41 12.17
C LYS A 359 29.37 -34.87 10.76
N LEU A 360 30.33 -33.98 10.49
CA LEU A 360 30.52 -33.29 9.22
C LEU A 360 30.68 -34.27 8.05
N SER A 361 31.35 -35.42 8.26
CA SER A 361 31.52 -36.46 7.24
C SER A 361 30.20 -37.03 6.68
N ARG A 362 29.10 -36.96 7.45
CA ARG A 362 27.75 -37.35 7.00
C ARG A 362 26.90 -36.18 6.56
N PHE A 363 27.11 -35.03 7.19
CA PHE A 363 26.32 -33.81 6.97
C PHE A 363 26.65 -33.12 5.63
N ILE A 364 27.94 -33.04 5.27
CA ILE A 364 28.39 -32.42 4.01
C ILE A 364 27.83 -33.14 2.79
N PRO A 365 27.93 -34.48 2.63
CA PRO A 365 27.31 -35.20 1.51
C PRO A 365 25.82 -34.97 1.41
N LEU A 366 25.11 -34.94 2.54
CA LEU A 366 23.67 -34.66 2.56
C LEU A 366 23.34 -33.27 1.97
N ILE A 367 24.07 -32.24 2.41
CA ILE A 367 23.90 -30.87 1.87
C ILE A 367 24.20 -30.84 0.37
N THR A 368 25.28 -31.51 -0.07
CA THR A 368 25.69 -31.54 -1.47
C THR A 368 24.62 -32.19 -2.37
N ILE A 369 23.99 -33.30 -1.92
CA ILE A 369 22.89 -33.96 -2.62
C ILE A 369 21.67 -33.01 -2.70
N ILE A 370 21.32 -32.37 -1.57
CA ILE A 370 20.21 -31.40 -1.53
C ILE A 370 20.48 -30.25 -2.50
N LEU A 371 21.70 -29.75 -2.58
CA LEU A 371 22.11 -28.70 -3.52
C LEU A 371 21.97 -29.13 -4.97
N GLY A 372 22.38 -30.34 -5.31
CA GLY A 372 22.24 -30.87 -6.67
C GLY A 372 20.77 -30.93 -7.08
N LEU A 373 19.90 -31.40 -6.18
CA LEU A 373 18.45 -31.43 -6.40
C LEU A 373 17.87 -30.03 -6.56
N LEU A 374 18.27 -29.09 -5.70
CA LEU A 374 17.79 -27.71 -5.76
C LEU A 374 18.24 -26.98 -7.02
N TYR A 375 19.46 -27.18 -7.47
CA TYR A 375 19.98 -26.62 -8.73
C TYR A 375 19.18 -27.10 -9.94
N TYR A 376 18.79 -28.36 -9.94
CA TYR A 376 17.95 -28.92 -10.99
C TYR A 376 16.59 -28.20 -11.11
N PHE A 377 15.96 -27.85 -9.95
CA PHE A 377 14.64 -27.21 -9.92
C PHE A 377 14.68 -25.68 -9.98
N ASN A 378 15.81 -25.04 -9.66
CA ASN A 378 15.85 -23.57 -9.45
C ASN A 378 17.22 -22.97 -9.82
N ARG A 379 17.37 -22.46 -11.02
CA ARG A 379 18.62 -21.85 -11.53
C ARG A 379 18.78 -20.40 -11.08
N LYS A 380 19.28 -20.13 -9.85
CA LYS A 380 19.71 -18.81 -9.35
C LYS A 380 21.11 -18.92 -8.78
N GLU A 381 22.11 -18.57 -9.58
CA GLU A 381 23.52 -18.89 -9.39
C GLU A 381 24.11 -18.40 -8.07
N TYR A 382 23.85 -17.16 -7.64
CA TYR A 382 24.46 -16.60 -6.42
C TYR A 382 24.05 -17.32 -5.13
N CYS A 383 22.81 -17.81 -5.04
CA CYS A 383 22.35 -18.56 -3.86
C CYS A 383 23.14 -19.86 -3.67
N TYR A 384 23.51 -20.50 -4.78
CA TYR A 384 24.30 -21.75 -4.75
C TYR A 384 25.78 -21.48 -4.45
N LEU A 385 26.35 -20.39 -4.97
CA LEU A 385 27.72 -19.99 -4.64
C LEU A 385 27.92 -19.79 -3.13
N ILE A 386 26.93 -19.19 -2.45
CA ILE A 386 26.94 -19.04 -0.98
C ILE A 386 27.01 -20.42 -0.30
N ILE A 387 26.27 -21.43 -0.77
CA ILE A 387 26.33 -22.74 -0.12
C ILE A 387 27.59 -23.54 -0.51
N ILE A 388 28.03 -23.45 -1.74
CA ILE A 388 29.32 -24.08 -2.14
C ILE A 388 30.44 -23.52 -1.28
N GLY A 389 30.51 -22.18 -1.11
CA GLY A 389 31.46 -21.56 -0.20
C GLY A 389 31.28 -22.02 1.25
N PHE A 390 30.05 -22.19 1.72
CA PHE A 390 29.80 -22.71 3.08
C PHE A 390 30.31 -24.16 3.23
N ILE A 391 30.12 -25.01 2.24
CA ILE A 391 30.68 -26.38 2.25
C ILE A 391 32.20 -26.35 2.32
N ILE A 392 32.85 -25.48 1.53
CA ILE A 392 34.29 -25.30 1.56
C ILE A 392 34.76 -24.89 2.95
N ILE A 393 34.07 -23.92 3.57
CA ILE A 393 34.37 -23.48 4.94
C ILE A 393 34.17 -24.60 5.95
N LEU A 394 33.14 -25.45 5.80
CA LEU A 394 32.95 -26.63 6.66
C LEU A 394 34.09 -27.64 6.51
N LEU A 395 34.60 -27.87 5.31
CA LEU A 395 35.76 -28.75 5.05
C LEU A 395 37.04 -28.18 5.71
N ILE A 396 37.25 -26.86 5.62
CA ILE A 396 38.38 -26.17 6.27
C ILE A 396 38.23 -26.27 7.80
N TYR A 397 37.01 -26.05 8.32
CA TYR A 397 36.68 -26.12 9.74
C TYR A 397 36.93 -27.54 10.30
N GLN A 398 36.66 -28.58 9.53
CA GLN A 398 36.93 -29.95 9.94
C GLN A 398 38.42 -30.18 10.24
N LYS A 399 39.31 -29.50 9.49
CA LYS A 399 40.76 -29.56 9.68
C LYS A 399 41.28 -28.55 10.73
N TYR A 400 40.66 -27.35 10.74
CA TYR A 400 41.03 -26.22 11.61
C TYR A 400 39.78 -25.71 12.35
N PRO A 401 39.41 -26.26 13.54
CA PRO A 401 38.12 -25.99 14.20
C PRO A 401 38.09 -24.62 14.90
N GLN A 402 38.26 -23.56 14.13
CA GLN A 402 38.14 -22.17 14.60
C GLN A 402 36.76 -21.63 14.35
N LYS A 403 35.97 -21.34 15.40
CA LYS A 403 34.61 -20.84 15.35
C LYS A 403 34.49 -19.59 14.47
N ILE A 404 35.50 -18.73 14.48
CA ILE A 404 35.53 -17.48 13.71
C ILE A 404 35.41 -17.71 12.21
N LEU A 405 35.93 -18.83 11.66
CA LEU A 405 35.83 -19.13 10.23
C LEU A 405 34.38 -19.22 9.74
N ILE A 406 33.56 -19.97 10.45
CA ILE A 406 32.14 -20.17 10.07
C ILE A 406 31.35 -18.87 10.23
N THR A 407 31.50 -18.22 11.38
CA THR A 407 30.70 -17.02 11.70
C THR A 407 31.07 -15.82 10.84
N SER A 408 32.39 -15.62 10.58
CA SER A 408 32.86 -14.59 9.64
C SER A 408 32.35 -14.83 8.22
N TYR A 409 32.39 -16.07 7.74
CA TYR A 409 31.86 -16.41 6.43
C TYR A 409 30.38 -16.04 6.31
N LEU A 410 29.55 -16.42 7.30
CA LEU A 410 28.12 -16.10 7.31
C LEU A 410 27.85 -14.59 7.34
N ILE A 411 28.57 -13.85 8.16
CA ILE A 411 28.42 -12.41 8.27
C ILE A 411 28.85 -11.71 6.96
N ILE A 412 30.02 -12.07 6.42
CA ILE A 412 30.55 -11.46 5.20
C ILE A 412 29.61 -11.74 4.01
N THR A 413 29.18 -12.97 3.84
CA THR A 413 28.27 -13.32 2.73
C THR A 413 26.91 -12.61 2.86
N SER A 414 26.33 -12.54 4.06
CA SER A 414 25.09 -11.81 4.29
C SER A 414 25.26 -10.30 4.09
N LEU A 415 26.39 -9.74 4.50
CA LEU A 415 26.74 -8.34 4.27
C LEU A 415 26.85 -8.03 2.77
N LEU A 416 27.55 -8.87 2.01
CA LEU A 416 27.68 -8.69 0.56
C LEU A 416 26.34 -8.77 -0.15
N VAL A 417 25.49 -9.71 0.23
CA VAL A 417 24.13 -9.80 -0.32
C VAL A 417 23.28 -8.57 0.06
N CYS A 418 23.30 -8.17 1.33
CA CYS A 418 22.56 -7.00 1.78
C CYS A 418 22.99 -5.71 1.05
N ILE A 419 24.30 -5.48 0.91
CA ILE A 419 24.83 -4.34 0.16
C ILE A 419 24.46 -4.45 -1.31
N GLY A 420 24.64 -5.61 -1.94
CA GLY A 420 24.32 -5.83 -3.35
C GLY A 420 22.86 -5.57 -3.68
N GLU A 421 21.95 -6.00 -2.81
CA GLU A 421 20.49 -5.79 -2.98
C GLU A 421 20.07 -4.31 -2.75
N ASN A 422 20.88 -3.50 -2.05
CA ASN A 422 20.54 -2.12 -1.71
C ASN A 422 21.34 -1.06 -2.49
N LEU A 423 22.51 -1.38 -3.06
CA LEU A 423 23.33 -0.39 -3.80
C LEU A 423 22.68 0.11 -5.10
N GLY A 424 21.88 -0.73 -5.74
CA GLY A 424 21.18 -0.40 -6.99
C GLY A 424 19.79 0.19 -6.78
N GLU A 425 19.38 0.44 -5.52
CA GLU A 425 18.06 0.95 -5.20
C GLU A 425 17.94 2.46 -5.41
N ASP A 426 16.71 2.87 -5.69
CA ASP A 426 16.35 4.26 -5.99
C ASP A 426 16.13 5.04 -4.68
N TYR A 427 17.22 5.36 -4.00
CA TYR A 427 17.21 6.22 -2.82
C TYR A 427 17.02 7.67 -3.21
N ILE A 428 16.15 8.38 -2.50
CA ILE A 428 15.83 9.78 -2.75
C ILE A 428 17.06 10.66 -2.51
N SER A 429 17.52 11.33 -3.56
CA SER A 429 18.55 12.36 -3.45
C SER A 429 18.03 13.63 -2.79
N LYS A 430 18.89 14.44 -2.20
CA LYS A 430 18.50 15.75 -1.65
C LYS A 430 17.83 16.63 -2.71
N LYS A 431 18.31 16.59 -3.95
CA LYS A 431 17.76 17.37 -5.06
C LYS A 431 16.32 16.96 -5.34
N GLU A 432 16.04 15.66 -5.49
CA GLU A 432 14.67 15.15 -5.71
C GLU A 432 13.75 15.48 -4.53
N TYR A 433 14.24 15.31 -3.30
CA TYR A 433 13.48 15.70 -2.10
C TYR A 433 13.01 17.16 -2.15
N TYR A 434 13.93 18.10 -2.47
CA TYR A 434 13.58 19.53 -2.57
C TYR A 434 12.67 19.81 -3.77
N GLN A 435 12.73 19.05 -4.84
CA GLN A 435 11.78 19.17 -5.96
C GLN A 435 10.37 18.70 -5.56
N ILE A 436 10.27 17.57 -4.85
CA ILE A 436 8.99 17.05 -4.36
C ILE A 436 8.38 17.98 -3.31
N PHE A 437 9.17 18.46 -2.35
CA PHE A 437 8.74 19.34 -1.26
C PHE A 437 9.08 20.82 -1.55
N ASN A 438 8.82 21.26 -2.78
CA ASN A 438 9.08 22.65 -3.20
C ASN A 438 8.21 23.63 -2.41
N ASN A 439 8.88 24.57 -1.73
CA ASN A 439 8.21 25.60 -0.93
C ASN A 439 7.48 26.63 -1.82
N GLU A 440 7.92 26.86 -3.05
CA GLU A 440 7.26 27.79 -3.98
C GLU A 440 5.90 27.23 -4.41
N THR A 441 5.84 25.96 -4.80
CA THR A 441 4.57 25.25 -5.09
C THR A 441 3.60 25.35 -3.91
N LYS A 442 4.09 25.06 -2.70
CA LYS A 442 3.28 25.19 -1.49
C LYS A 442 2.77 26.61 -1.28
N LYS A 443 3.63 27.61 -1.45
CA LYS A 443 3.29 29.02 -1.30
C LYS A 443 2.22 29.46 -2.30
N GLU A 444 2.39 29.13 -3.59
CA GLU A 444 1.41 29.45 -4.64
C GLU A 444 0.04 28.83 -4.34
N ILE A 445 0.00 27.54 -4.02
CA ILE A 445 -1.25 26.84 -3.68
C ILE A 445 -1.91 27.44 -2.46
N THR A 446 -1.15 27.67 -1.38
CA THR A 446 -1.71 28.26 -0.14
C THR A 446 -2.18 29.70 -0.33
N THR A 447 -1.59 30.47 -1.24
CA THR A 447 -2.06 31.80 -1.59
C THR A 447 -3.49 31.74 -2.17
N ILE A 448 -3.75 30.82 -3.10
CA ILE A 448 -5.11 30.62 -3.65
C ILE A 448 -6.09 30.20 -2.57
N LEU A 449 -5.72 29.22 -1.72
CA LEU A 449 -6.56 28.75 -0.63
C LEU A 449 -6.87 29.85 0.40
N ASN A 450 -6.03 30.87 0.51
CA ASN A 450 -6.26 32.02 1.39
C ASN A 450 -7.13 33.12 0.74
N THR A 451 -7.11 33.24 -0.58
CA THR A 451 -7.88 34.26 -1.31
C THR A 451 -9.28 33.80 -1.69
N ASP A 452 -9.46 32.50 -1.89
CA ASP A 452 -10.76 31.89 -2.21
C ASP A 452 -11.16 30.92 -1.09
N SER A 453 -12.16 31.28 -0.31
CA SER A 453 -12.72 30.49 0.80
C SER A 453 -13.88 29.58 0.38
N SER A 454 -14.26 29.54 -0.90
CA SER A 454 -15.34 28.69 -1.38
C SER A 454 -14.98 27.20 -1.26
N PHE A 455 -15.97 26.34 -1.30
CA PHE A 455 -15.77 24.89 -1.17
C PHE A 455 -15.55 24.25 -2.54
N TYR A 456 -14.30 23.96 -2.86
CA TYR A 456 -13.85 23.45 -4.18
C TYR A 456 -12.69 22.47 -4.06
N ARG A 457 -12.38 21.79 -5.15
CA ARG A 457 -11.17 20.97 -5.29
C ARG A 457 -10.09 21.67 -6.10
N MET A 458 -8.87 21.32 -5.79
CA MET A 458 -7.68 21.74 -6.51
C MET A 458 -6.77 20.55 -6.75
N ASN A 459 -6.20 20.42 -7.96
CA ASN A 459 -5.28 19.35 -8.31
C ASN A 459 -3.92 19.89 -8.75
N ASN A 460 -2.84 19.16 -8.40
CA ASN A 460 -1.51 19.42 -8.92
C ASN A 460 -1.22 18.43 -10.06
N LEU A 461 -0.94 18.95 -11.27
CA LEU A 461 -0.62 18.16 -12.46
C LEU A 461 0.88 17.85 -12.58
N ASP A 462 1.74 18.58 -11.85
CA ASP A 462 3.17 18.39 -11.95
C ASP A 462 3.63 17.21 -11.07
N ASN A 463 4.45 16.33 -11.64
CA ASN A 463 4.93 15.10 -10.98
C ASN A 463 3.80 14.25 -10.35
N PRO A 464 2.78 13.86 -11.14
CA PRO A 464 1.53 13.31 -10.64
C PRO A 464 1.70 12.04 -9.79
N THR A 465 2.70 11.20 -10.05
CA THR A 465 2.94 9.96 -9.32
C THR A 465 3.57 10.17 -7.94
N THR A 466 4.40 11.21 -7.79
CA THR A 466 5.07 11.52 -6.51
C THR A 466 4.26 12.47 -5.64
N THR A 467 3.39 13.29 -6.26
CA THR A 467 2.57 14.27 -5.52
C THR A 467 1.13 13.80 -5.27
N VAL A 468 0.76 12.62 -5.74
CA VAL A 468 -0.63 12.09 -5.71
C VAL A 468 -1.32 12.19 -4.35
N ASN A 469 -0.63 11.87 -3.26
CA ASN A 469 -1.17 11.95 -1.90
C ASN A 469 -0.70 13.21 -1.14
N LYS A 470 -0.04 14.16 -1.81
CA LYS A 470 0.48 15.35 -1.14
C LYS A 470 -0.62 16.37 -0.84
N ILE A 471 -0.79 16.69 0.43
CA ILE A 471 -1.70 17.72 0.91
C ILE A 471 -0.89 18.95 1.31
N TYR A 472 -1.22 20.08 0.72
CA TYR A 472 -0.48 21.34 0.89
C TYR A 472 -0.99 22.17 2.07
N ASP A 473 -2.30 22.05 2.35
CA ASP A 473 -3.03 22.69 3.43
C ASP A 473 -4.28 21.88 3.75
N ASN A 474 -4.85 22.01 4.94
CA ASN A 474 -6.06 21.29 5.35
C ASN A 474 -7.31 21.62 4.50
N ARG A 475 -7.32 22.72 3.77
CA ARG A 475 -8.38 23.12 2.83
C ARG A 475 -8.14 22.62 1.41
N TYR A 476 -6.97 22.03 1.15
CA TYR A 476 -6.65 21.46 -0.15
C TYR A 476 -7.38 20.13 -0.32
N LEU A 477 -8.48 20.17 -1.06
CA LEU A 477 -9.27 18.98 -1.43
C LEU A 477 -8.85 18.54 -2.83
N THR A 478 -8.63 17.23 -3.03
CA THR A 478 -8.21 16.71 -4.33
C THR A 478 -9.01 15.47 -4.75
N THR A 479 -9.04 15.20 -6.03
CA THR A 479 -9.59 13.97 -6.61
C THR A 479 -8.59 12.82 -6.59
N ASN A 480 -7.34 13.08 -6.23
CA ASN A 480 -6.24 12.12 -6.30
C ASN A 480 -6.26 11.14 -5.13
N ILE A 481 -5.82 9.90 -5.39
CA ILE A 481 -5.61 8.88 -4.38
C ILE A 481 -4.60 7.83 -4.86
N TYR A 482 -3.70 7.43 -3.97
CA TYR A 482 -2.87 6.25 -4.10
C TYR A 482 -2.90 5.46 -2.79
N SER A 483 -3.72 4.43 -2.72
CA SER A 483 -3.89 3.58 -1.54
C SER A 483 -4.19 2.14 -1.94
N SER A 484 -3.80 1.19 -1.08
CA SER A 484 -4.13 -0.23 -1.24
C SER A 484 -5.61 -0.55 -0.98
N THR A 485 -6.35 0.38 -0.36
CA THR A 485 -7.78 0.32 -0.10
C THR A 485 -8.36 1.70 -0.41
N TYR A 486 -9.52 1.73 -1.04
CA TYR A 486 -10.15 2.94 -1.57
C TYR A 486 -11.65 2.73 -1.77
N ASN A 487 -12.40 3.79 -2.04
CA ASN A 487 -13.80 3.67 -2.45
C ASN A 487 -13.88 3.09 -3.88
N ASN A 488 -14.39 1.87 -4.02
CA ASN A 488 -14.42 1.16 -5.30
C ASN A 488 -15.36 1.81 -6.31
N ASP A 489 -16.53 2.34 -5.87
CA ASP A 489 -17.47 3.03 -6.76
C ASP A 489 -16.80 4.26 -7.40
N TYR A 490 -16.04 5.03 -6.61
CA TYR A 490 -15.30 6.19 -7.10
C TYR A 490 -14.23 5.81 -8.14
N LEU A 491 -13.40 4.81 -7.88
CA LEU A 491 -12.38 4.41 -8.84
C LEU A 491 -12.98 3.78 -10.11
N THR A 492 -14.09 3.04 -9.98
CA THR A 492 -14.86 2.56 -11.14
C THR A 492 -15.39 3.72 -11.97
N PHE A 493 -15.96 4.73 -11.32
CA PHE A 493 -16.43 5.94 -12.00
C PHE A 493 -15.29 6.65 -12.77
N VAL A 494 -14.14 6.86 -12.15
CA VAL A 494 -12.99 7.50 -12.77
C VAL A 494 -12.49 6.74 -14.01
N ARG A 495 -12.45 5.42 -13.93
CA ARG A 495 -11.84 4.55 -14.94
C ARG A 495 -12.83 4.07 -16.00
N GLU A 496 -14.02 3.65 -15.57
CA GLU A 496 -14.97 2.99 -16.46
C GLU A 496 -16.01 3.94 -17.03
N GLU A 497 -16.48 4.93 -16.24
CA GLU A 497 -17.46 5.91 -16.73
C GLU A 497 -16.78 7.04 -17.52
N PHE A 498 -15.83 7.75 -16.88
CA PHE A 498 -15.14 8.87 -17.54
C PHE A 498 -14.02 8.43 -18.48
N LYS A 499 -13.61 7.15 -18.47
CA LYS A 499 -12.50 6.64 -19.29
C LYS A 499 -11.28 7.56 -19.29
N ASN A 500 -10.94 8.08 -18.09
CA ASN A 500 -9.80 8.99 -17.96
C ASN A 500 -8.51 8.31 -18.43
N SER A 501 -7.66 9.07 -19.11
CA SER A 501 -6.35 8.60 -19.52
C SER A 501 -5.52 8.10 -18.33
N MET A 502 -4.91 6.93 -18.48
CA MET A 502 -4.09 6.35 -17.44
C MET A 502 -2.64 6.77 -17.64
N LEU A 503 -2.16 7.66 -16.77
CA LEU A 503 -0.77 8.13 -16.75
C LEU A 503 0.18 7.14 -16.08
N ASP A 504 -0.35 6.22 -15.26
CA ASP A 504 0.40 5.28 -14.48
C ASP A 504 -0.12 3.85 -14.70
N TYR A 505 0.78 2.89 -14.55
CA TYR A 505 0.48 1.47 -14.68
C TYR A 505 0.01 0.82 -13.38
N ASN A 506 -0.07 1.56 -12.26
CA ASN A 506 -0.58 1.02 -11.00
C ASN A 506 -2.11 1.17 -10.95
N TYR A 507 -2.81 0.03 -10.87
CA TYR A 507 -4.27 0.00 -10.83
C TYR A 507 -4.87 0.80 -9.64
N PHE A 508 -4.17 0.86 -8.52
CA PHE A 508 -4.64 1.51 -7.30
C PHE A 508 -4.31 3.01 -7.22
N LEU A 509 -3.66 3.54 -8.22
CA LEU A 509 -3.28 4.93 -8.28
C LEU A 509 -4.21 5.68 -9.22
N TYR A 510 -4.78 6.78 -8.74
CA TYR A 510 -5.41 7.80 -9.55
C TYR A 510 -4.75 9.14 -9.30
N SER A 511 -4.15 9.72 -10.31
CA SER A 511 -3.54 11.05 -10.27
C SER A 511 -4.32 12.05 -11.12
N ALA A 512 -4.12 13.34 -10.85
CA ALA A 512 -4.72 14.42 -11.59
C ALA A 512 -4.39 14.36 -13.08
N ASN A 513 -5.35 14.73 -13.91
CA ASN A 513 -5.20 14.85 -15.35
C ASN A 513 -5.86 16.11 -15.91
N LYS A 514 -5.68 16.34 -17.22
CA LYS A 514 -6.18 17.52 -17.92
C LYS A 514 -7.64 17.39 -18.41
N ASN A 515 -8.34 16.28 -18.14
CA ASN A 515 -9.71 16.08 -18.61
C ASN A 515 -10.64 17.16 -18.07
N ILE A 516 -10.99 18.15 -18.92
CA ILE A 516 -11.81 19.29 -18.52
C ILE A 516 -13.22 18.86 -18.09
N LEU A 517 -13.80 17.81 -18.71
CA LEU A 517 -15.14 17.34 -18.38
C LEU A 517 -15.15 16.70 -16.97
N PHE A 518 -14.15 15.88 -16.66
CA PHE A 518 -13.97 15.30 -15.34
C PHE A 518 -13.72 16.37 -14.27
N ASN A 519 -12.82 17.32 -14.56
CA ASN A 519 -12.51 18.41 -13.63
C ASN A 519 -13.73 19.33 -13.40
N THR A 520 -14.56 19.55 -14.45
CA THR A 520 -15.82 20.28 -14.34
C THR A 520 -16.79 19.55 -13.42
N PHE A 521 -17.08 18.28 -13.70
CA PHE A 521 -18.00 17.46 -12.91
C PHE A 521 -17.57 17.32 -11.44
N MET A 522 -16.28 17.09 -11.20
CA MET A 522 -15.74 16.89 -9.85
C MET A 522 -15.55 18.18 -9.05
N GLY A 523 -15.89 19.34 -9.58
CA GLY A 523 -15.71 20.62 -8.87
C GLY A 523 -14.24 21.00 -8.67
N THR A 524 -13.36 20.58 -9.59
CA THR A 524 -11.96 20.99 -9.61
C THR A 524 -11.85 22.41 -10.19
N LYS A 525 -11.84 23.40 -9.31
CA LYS A 525 -11.84 24.82 -9.65
C LYS A 525 -10.47 25.33 -10.04
N TYR A 526 -9.41 24.76 -9.46
CA TYR A 526 -8.02 25.19 -9.73
C TYR A 526 -7.12 23.99 -10.07
N LEU A 527 -6.20 24.25 -11.01
CA LEU A 527 -5.10 23.36 -11.32
C LEU A 527 -3.77 24.07 -11.08
N TYR A 528 -2.84 23.40 -10.45
CA TYR A 528 -1.42 23.77 -10.45
C TYR A 528 -0.74 23.02 -11.60
N SER A 529 -0.12 23.74 -12.53
CA SER A 529 0.56 23.14 -13.67
C SER A 529 1.64 24.07 -14.22
N SER A 530 2.81 23.54 -14.50
CA SER A 530 3.89 24.23 -15.21
C SER A 530 3.58 24.45 -16.71
N THR A 531 2.60 23.72 -17.25
CA THR A 531 2.17 23.82 -18.65
C THR A 531 0.72 24.26 -18.74
N ASN A 532 0.34 24.88 -19.87
CA ASN A 532 -1.06 25.22 -20.10
C ASN A 532 -1.94 23.94 -20.16
N PRO A 533 -3.00 23.82 -19.31
CA PRO A 533 -3.87 22.67 -19.33
C PRO A 533 -4.89 22.64 -20.49
N GLY A 534 -4.92 23.67 -21.33
CA GLY A 534 -5.79 23.74 -22.52
C GLY A 534 -6.95 24.70 -22.39
N MET A 535 -7.92 24.59 -23.31
CA MET A 535 -9.14 25.38 -23.33
C MET A 535 -9.98 25.20 -22.07
N GLY A 536 -10.63 26.25 -21.63
CA GLY A 536 -11.49 26.25 -20.43
C GLY A 536 -10.78 26.65 -19.14
N TYR A 537 -9.48 26.88 -19.21
CA TYR A 537 -8.68 27.31 -18.06
C TYR A 537 -8.13 28.73 -18.27
N THR A 538 -8.32 29.59 -17.28
CA THR A 538 -7.75 30.94 -17.25
C THR A 538 -6.55 30.96 -16.32
N LYS A 539 -5.40 31.43 -16.81
CA LYS A 539 -4.18 31.58 -16.00
C LYS A 539 -4.36 32.71 -14.99
N ILE A 540 -4.18 32.41 -13.69
CA ILE A 540 -4.34 33.38 -12.58
C ILE A 540 -2.99 33.79 -12.01
N SER A 541 -2.04 32.88 -11.90
CA SER A 541 -0.67 33.14 -11.46
C SER A 541 0.32 32.33 -12.29
N ASN A 542 1.60 32.29 -11.88
CA ASN A 542 2.63 31.62 -12.68
C ASN A 542 2.26 30.20 -13.10
N ASN A 543 1.75 29.38 -12.14
CA ASN A 543 1.44 27.96 -12.37
C ASN A 543 0.01 27.61 -11.96
N ILE A 544 -0.86 28.57 -11.65
CA ILE A 544 -2.25 28.33 -11.27
C ILE A 544 -3.19 28.71 -12.40
N TYR A 545 -4.07 27.77 -12.72
CA TYR A 545 -5.12 27.91 -13.72
C TYR A 545 -6.48 27.67 -13.09
N GLN A 546 -7.45 28.54 -13.38
CA GLN A 546 -8.83 28.42 -12.94
C GLN A 546 -9.68 27.75 -14.01
N ASN A 547 -10.44 26.71 -13.63
CA ASN A 547 -11.48 26.12 -14.44
C ASN A 547 -12.75 26.97 -14.34
N ASN A 548 -13.11 27.63 -15.41
CA ASN A 548 -14.27 28.53 -15.45
C ASN A 548 -15.62 27.80 -15.41
N THR A 549 -15.63 26.52 -15.77
CA THR A 549 -16.84 25.67 -15.87
C THR A 549 -17.05 24.73 -14.70
N ALA A 550 -16.18 24.76 -13.69
CA ALA A 550 -16.24 23.85 -12.54
C ALA A 550 -17.61 23.89 -11.84
N PHE A 551 -18.22 22.71 -11.64
CA PHE A 551 -19.45 22.57 -10.87
C PHE A 551 -19.17 22.75 -9.38
N PRO A 552 -20.18 23.13 -8.56
CA PRO A 552 -20.09 23.01 -7.12
C PRO A 552 -19.93 21.54 -6.70
N ILE A 553 -19.29 21.27 -5.57
CA ILE A 553 -19.17 19.89 -5.03
C ILE A 553 -20.54 19.37 -4.58
N ILE A 554 -21.43 20.25 -4.11
CA ILE A 554 -22.78 19.94 -3.63
C ILE A 554 -23.75 20.90 -4.30
N TYR A 555 -24.76 20.36 -4.97
CA TYR A 555 -25.69 21.15 -5.78
C TYR A 555 -27.00 20.40 -6.02
N THR A 556 -27.96 21.06 -6.71
CA THR A 556 -29.11 20.42 -7.33
C THR A 556 -29.14 20.74 -8.83
N ILE A 557 -29.75 19.85 -9.61
CA ILE A 557 -30.02 19.99 -11.03
C ILE A 557 -31.43 19.45 -11.32
N ASN A 558 -32.19 20.12 -12.19
CA ASN A 558 -33.59 19.75 -12.44
C ASN A 558 -33.70 18.53 -13.37
N ASN A 559 -32.77 18.36 -14.28
CA ASN A 559 -32.80 17.25 -15.22
C ASN A 559 -32.42 15.94 -14.53
N LEU A 560 -33.22 14.91 -14.71
CA LEU A 560 -33.01 13.58 -14.17
C LEU A 560 -32.88 12.55 -15.29
N THR A 561 -32.07 11.53 -15.12
CA THR A 561 -31.94 10.37 -16.01
C THR A 561 -31.98 9.10 -15.18
N ASN A 562 -32.84 8.16 -15.56
CA ASN A 562 -32.90 6.85 -14.91
C ASN A 562 -31.59 6.10 -15.14
N LEU A 563 -31.12 5.41 -14.11
CA LEU A 563 -29.88 4.61 -14.18
C LEU A 563 -29.98 3.57 -15.32
N SER A 564 -31.10 2.92 -15.51
CA SER A 564 -31.31 1.96 -16.61
C SER A 564 -31.21 2.59 -18.00
N THR A 565 -31.71 3.82 -18.18
CA THR A 565 -31.56 4.58 -19.42
C THR A 565 -30.10 4.97 -19.64
N TYR A 566 -29.43 5.51 -18.60
CA TYR A 566 -28.02 5.89 -18.67
C TYR A 566 -27.11 4.73 -19.10
N GLN A 567 -27.37 3.52 -18.61
CA GLN A 567 -26.59 2.32 -18.96
C GLN A 567 -26.66 1.91 -20.44
N ASN A 568 -27.62 2.41 -21.19
CA ASN A 568 -27.73 2.19 -22.64
C ASN A 568 -26.80 3.13 -23.46
N TYR A 569 -26.20 4.13 -22.82
CA TYR A 569 -25.31 5.07 -23.50
C TYR A 569 -23.84 4.66 -23.32
N SER A 570 -23.16 4.49 -24.45
CA SER A 570 -21.73 4.22 -24.47
C SER A 570 -20.92 5.53 -24.41
N TYR A 571 -19.64 5.43 -24.05
CA TYR A 571 -18.68 6.52 -24.12
C TYR A 571 -18.51 6.98 -25.57
N PRO A 572 -18.50 8.33 -25.85
CA PRO A 572 -18.52 9.44 -24.90
C PRO A 572 -19.92 9.99 -24.56
N TYR A 573 -21.02 9.48 -25.10
CA TYR A 573 -22.37 10.00 -24.91
C TYR A 573 -22.81 9.96 -23.44
N ASN A 574 -22.42 8.92 -22.68
CA ASN A 574 -22.70 8.80 -21.26
C ASN A 574 -22.12 9.97 -20.44
N ILE A 575 -20.98 10.55 -20.86
CA ILE A 575 -20.36 11.70 -20.18
C ILE A 575 -21.23 12.94 -20.29
N GLU A 576 -21.81 13.17 -21.45
CA GLU A 576 -22.68 14.33 -21.65
C GLU A 576 -23.94 14.23 -20.78
N LEU A 577 -24.52 13.02 -20.64
CA LEU A 577 -25.66 12.80 -19.74
C LEU A 577 -25.30 13.09 -18.28
N LEU A 578 -24.13 12.64 -17.80
CA LEU A 578 -23.62 12.96 -16.46
C LEU A 578 -23.47 14.46 -16.21
N LEU A 579 -23.14 15.23 -17.23
CA LEU A 579 -23.00 16.69 -17.13
C LEU A 579 -24.35 17.41 -17.22
N LYS A 580 -25.31 16.86 -17.94
CA LYS A 580 -26.64 17.49 -18.20
C LYS A 580 -27.72 17.10 -17.20
N SER A 581 -27.56 15.98 -16.48
CA SER A 581 -28.55 15.44 -15.56
C SER A 581 -27.96 14.72 -14.36
N ALA A 582 -28.78 14.53 -13.34
CA ALA A 582 -28.47 13.59 -12.26
C ALA A 582 -28.94 12.19 -12.66
N ILE A 583 -28.03 11.21 -12.57
CA ILE A 583 -28.34 9.80 -12.81
C ILE A 583 -28.82 9.20 -11.50
N ILE A 584 -30.09 8.75 -11.48
CA ILE A 584 -30.74 8.25 -10.27
C ILE A 584 -31.57 7.01 -10.64
N ASP A 585 -31.64 6.05 -9.74
CA ASP A 585 -32.44 4.85 -9.93
C ASP A 585 -33.95 5.15 -9.73
N ASN A 586 -34.80 4.53 -10.54
CA ASN A 586 -36.30 4.62 -10.43
C ASN A 586 -36.86 6.05 -10.52
N VAL A 587 -36.32 6.87 -11.42
CA VAL A 587 -36.88 8.19 -11.75
C VAL A 587 -37.38 8.22 -13.19
N ASN A 588 -38.27 9.20 -13.52
CA ASN A 588 -38.64 9.46 -14.88
C ASN A 588 -37.55 10.26 -15.58
N ASP A 589 -37.27 9.89 -16.84
CA ASP A 589 -36.28 10.59 -17.64
C ASP A 589 -36.74 11.97 -18.03
N SER A 590 -35.88 12.96 -17.87
CA SER A 590 -36.04 14.25 -18.53
C SER A 590 -35.70 14.11 -20.03
N ASN A 591 -36.30 14.94 -20.87
CA ASN A 591 -36.02 14.93 -22.31
C ASN A 591 -34.64 15.59 -22.57
N ILE A 592 -33.58 14.76 -22.59
CA ILE A 592 -32.18 15.21 -22.78
C ILE A 592 -31.68 14.70 -24.13
N THR A 593 -31.25 15.64 -24.97
CA THR A 593 -30.59 15.32 -26.24
C THR A 593 -29.08 15.42 -26.08
N THR A 594 -28.33 14.43 -26.59
CA THR A 594 -26.87 14.48 -26.70
C THR A 594 -26.50 15.37 -27.88
N THR A 595 -25.42 16.14 -27.73
CA THR A 595 -24.85 17.05 -28.75
C THR A 595 -23.48 16.60 -29.21
N ILE A 596 -23.00 15.47 -28.66
CA ILE A 596 -21.75 14.83 -29.14
C ILE A 596 -22.07 14.21 -30.52
N GLU A 597 -21.23 14.55 -31.51
CA GLU A 597 -21.35 14.07 -32.87
C GLU A 597 -20.14 13.19 -33.24
N PRO A 598 -20.35 12.05 -33.90
CA PRO A 598 -19.28 11.29 -34.50
C PRO A 598 -18.71 12.12 -35.68
N ILE A 599 -17.39 12.12 -35.81
CA ILE A 599 -16.72 12.81 -36.89
C ILE A 599 -15.69 11.88 -37.56
N ASN A 600 -15.61 11.92 -38.89
CA ASN A 600 -14.50 11.33 -39.61
C ASN A 600 -13.44 12.39 -39.80
N LEU A 601 -12.30 12.28 -39.08
CA LEU A 601 -11.19 13.21 -39.19
C LEU A 601 -10.45 12.97 -40.50
N GLU A 602 -10.48 13.99 -41.41
CA GLU A 602 -9.64 14.02 -42.57
C GLU A 602 -8.27 14.62 -42.19
N TYR A 603 -7.21 13.90 -42.48
CA TYR A 603 -5.84 14.33 -42.14
C TYR A 603 -4.81 13.83 -43.14
N THR A 604 -3.71 14.55 -43.22
CA THR A 604 -2.52 14.19 -43.97
C THR A 604 -1.37 13.85 -43.03
N LEU A 605 -0.60 12.80 -43.34
CA LEU A 605 0.61 12.47 -42.63
C LEU A 605 1.71 13.49 -42.95
N SER A 606 1.99 14.40 -42.04
CA SER A 606 2.98 15.45 -42.21
C SER A 606 4.41 14.97 -41.98
N SER A 607 4.61 14.11 -40.98
CA SER A 607 5.91 13.46 -40.73
C SER A 607 5.76 12.19 -39.87
N SER A 608 6.67 11.25 -40.10
CA SER A 608 6.85 10.07 -39.28
C SER A 608 8.34 9.86 -39.03
N ASN A 609 8.73 9.65 -37.77
CA ASN A 609 10.09 9.40 -37.35
C ASN A 609 10.17 8.22 -36.42
N ASN A 610 11.01 7.24 -36.72
CA ASN A 610 11.18 6.00 -35.93
C ASN A 610 9.89 5.17 -35.75
N VAL A 611 8.92 5.27 -36.70
CA VAL A 611 7.69 4.49 -36.69
C VAL A 611 7.49 3.88 -38.09
N ILE A 612 7.35 2.56 -38.11
CA ILE A 612 6.93 1.83 -39.31
C ILE A 612 5.41 1.69 -39.24
N ILE A 613 4.71 2.21 -40.26
CA ILE A 613 3.24 2.20 -40.29
C ILE A 613 2.82 1.19 -41.37
N ASN A 614 2.15 0.11 -40.95
CA ASN A 614 1.56 -0.89 -41.84
C ASN A 614 0.04 -0.80 -41.73
N LYS A 615 -0.63 -0.58 -42.88
CA LYS A 615 -2.10 -0.64 -42.95
C LYS A 615 -2.53 -2.06 -43.27
N ASN A 616 -3.45 -2.59 -42.47
CA ASN A 616 -4.04 -3.92 -42.62
C ASN A 616 -5.52 -3.77 -43.03
N ASP A 617 -6.17 -4.88 -43.41
CA ASP A 617 -7.58 -4.88 -43.80
C ASP A 617 -8.53 -4.37 -42.70
N THR A 618 -8.13 -4.53 -41.44
CA THR A 618 -8.93 -4.19 -40.25
C THR A 618 -8.40 -2.99 -39.44
N GLY A 619 -7.29 -2.34 -39.86
CA GLY A 619 -6.72 -1.22 -39.09
C GLY A 619 -5.26 -0.94 -39.41
N TYR A 620 -4.47 -0.68 -38.36
CA TYR A 620 -3.06 -0.32 -38.47
C TYR A 620 -2.20 -1.13 -37.50
N THR A 621 -0.97 -1.47 -37.91
CA THR A 621 0.09 -1.93 -37.02
C THR A 621 1.21 -0.88 -37.06
N LEU A 622 1.52 -0.27 -35.90
CA LEU A 622 2.63 0.64 -35.74
C LEU A 622 3.76 -0.08 -35.01
N LEU A 623 4.96 -0.09 -35.58
CA LEU A 623 6.15 -0.68 -34.96
C LEU A 623 7.15 0.42 -34.64
N VAL A 624 7.57 0.47 -33.38
CA VAL A 624 8.60 1.39 -32.86
C VAL A 624 9.75 0.55 -32.32
N GLU A 625 10.88 0.55 -33.01
CA GLU A 625 12.07 -0.22 -32.66
C GLU A 625 13.02 0.54 -31.73
N ASN A 626 13.07 1.85 -31.84
CA ASN A 626 13.85 2.75 -30.99
C ASN A 626 13.06 3.09 -29.69
N ASP A 627 13.69 3.76 -28.73
CA ASP A 627 13.06 4.13 -27.45
C ASP A 627 11.77 4.94 -27.65
N THR A 628 11.72 5.81 -28.66
CA THR A 628 10.56 6.62 -29.01
C THR A 628 10.37 6.76 -30.51
N GLY A 629 9.11 6.81 -30.93
CA GLY A 629 8.68 7.15 -32.28
C GLY A 629 7.68 8.29 -32.26
N ASN A 630 7.67 9.11 -33.33
CA ASN A 630 6.79 10.25 -33.43
C ASN A 630 6.05 10.26 -34.77
N ILE A 631 4.75 10.59 -34.73
CA ILE A 631 3.90 10.80 -35.90
C ILE A 631 3.25 12.17 -35.76
N LYS A 632 3.25 12.96 -36.82
CA LYS A 632 2.53 14.24 -36.91
C LYS A 632 1.48 14.15 -38.01
N LEU A 633 0.22 14.34 -37.62
CA LEU A 633 -0.92 14.41 -38.55
C LEU A 633 -1.40 15.86 -38.63
N SER A 634 -1.52 16.42 -39.83
CA SER A 634 -2.17 17.72 -40.07
C SER A 634 -3.63 17.47 -40.42
N LEU A 635 -4.54 18.13 -39.73
CA LEU A 635 -5.97 18.07 -40.01
C LEU A 635 -6.30 18.93 -41.25
N ASP A 636 -7.05 18.38 -42.19
CA ASP A 636 -7.43 19.10 -43.39
C ASP A 636 -8.39 20.26 -43.07
N LYS A 637 -9.19 20.11 -41.98
CA LYS A 637 -10.03 21.17 -41.42
C LYS A 637 -9.70 21.34 -39.94
N PRO A 638 -9.15 22.48 -39.51
CA PRO A 638 -8.91 22.75 -38.08
C PRO A 638 -10.21 22.75 -37.26
N LEU A 639 -10.11 22.25 -36.04
CA LEU A 639 -11.19 22.30 -35.05
C LEU A 639 -10.99 23.52 -34.16
N THR A 640 -12.02 24.36 -34.03
CA THR A 640 -11.98 25.57 -33.20
C THR A 640 -13.06 25.48 -32.11
N ASN A 641 -12.68 25.68 -30.84
CA ASN A 641 -13.55 25.61 -29.68
C ASN A 641 -14.34 24.30 -29.59
N LYS A 642 -13.73 23.20 -30.04
CA LYS A 642 -14.29 21.85 -29.98
C LYS A 642 -13.43 20.98 -29.06
N LEU A 643 -14.09 20.13 -28.27
CA LEU A 643 -13.48 19.01 -27.56
C LEU A 643 -13.46 17.82 -28.50
N LEU A 644 -12.26 17.24 -28.70
CA LEU A 644 -12.09 16.08 -29.58
C LEU A 644 -11.88 14.83 -28.72
N PHE A 645 -12.75 13.83 -28.88
CA PHE A 645 -12.60 12.50 -28.31
C PHE A 645 -11.97 11.58 -29.36
N ILE A 646 -10.96 10.80 -28.93
CA ILE A 646 -10.32 9.78 -29.78
C ILE A 646 -10.29 8.48 -28.98
N ASN A 647 -10.88 7.42 -29.54
CA ASN A 647 -10.80 6.07 -28.99
C ASN A 647 -9.96 5.21 -29.93
N ILE A 648 -8.96 4.51 -29.37
CA ILE A 648 -8.06 3.61 -30.10
C ILE A 648 -8.19 2.22 -29.51
N GLU A 649 -8.69 1.28 -30.29
CA GLU A 649 -9.01 -0.09 -29.87
C GLU A 649 -8.04 -1.12 -30.45
N GLY A 650 -7.98 -2.30 -29.82
CA GLY A 650 -7.19 -3.46 -30.30
C GLY A 650 -5.78 -3.53 -29.74
N LEU A 651 -5.42 -2.64 -28.81
CA LEU A 651 -4.08 -2.64 -28.22
C LEU A 651 -3.81 -3.91 -27.42
N GLU A 652 -2.63 -4.50 -27.60
CA GLU A 652 -2.17 -5.71 -26.92
C GLU A 652 -0.96 -5.42 -26.02
N GLU A 653 -0.88 -6.12 -24.89
CA GLU A 653 0.22 -6.00 -23.94
C GLU A 653 1.55 -6.44 -24.56
N ASN A 654 2.61 -5.63 -24.43
CA ASN A 654 3.98 -6.04 -24.73
C ASN A 654 4.51 -7.09 -23.72
N THR A 655 5.59 -7.77 -24.08
CA THR A 655 6.39 -8.51 -23.10
C THR A 655 7.10 -7.51 -22.17
N CYS A 656 7.24 -7.80 -20.88
CA CYS A 656 7.91 -6.90 -19.94
C CYS A 656 9.42 -6.75 -20.17
N SER A 657 10.00 -7.46 -21.13
CA SER A 657 11.37 -7.20 -21.61
C SER A 657 11.47 -6.02 -22.58
N ILE A 658 10.34 -5.63 -23.19
CA ILE A 658 10.27 -4.46 -24.10
C ILE A 658 9.81 -3.23 -23.33
N ASP A 659 8.88 -3.33 -22.42
CA ASP A 659 8.24 -2.33 -21.59
C ASP A 659 6.71 -2.25 -21.83
N ASN A 660 6.05 -1.28 -21.17
CA ASN A 660 4.62 -0.99 -21.36
C ASN A 660 4.36 -0.40 -22.76
N ILE A 661 3.14 -0.58 -23.25
CA ILE A 661 2.62 0.20 -24.39
C ILE A 661 2.29 1.61 -23.87
N GLU A 662 2.87 2.64 -24.42
CA GLU A 662 2.57 4.05 -24.09
C GLU A 662 2.42 4.89 -25.35
N MET A 663 1.28 5.60 -25.42
CA MET A 663 0.98 6.51 -26.52
C MET A 663 0.50 7.86 -25.97
N THR A 664 1.13 8.93 -26.41
CA THR A 664 0.78 10.30 -26.06
C THR A 664 0.24 11.03 -27.29
N ILE A 665 -0.93 11.66 -27.18
CA ILE A 665 -1.50 12.54 -28.21
C ILE A 665 -1.66 13.93 -27.61
N ASN A 666 -1.04 14.95 -28.19
CA ASN A 666 -1.10 16.35 -27.73
C ASN A 666 -0.97 16.49 -26.19
N ASN A 667 0.05 15.85 -25.61
CA ASN A 667 0.33 15.86 -24.16
C ASN A 667 -0.71 15.11 -23.28
N VAL A 668 -1.57 14.27 -23.84
CA VAL A 668 -2.42 13.33 -23.09
C VAL A 668 -1.86 11.93 -23.30
N SER A 669 -1.37 11.29 -22.23
CA SER A 669 -0.73 9.98 -22.29
C SER A 669 -1.67 8.87 -21.80
N ASN A 670 -1.60 7.73 -22.48
CA ASN A 670 -2.22 6.47 -22.02
C ASN A 670 -1.18 5.35 -21.98
N ILE A 671 -1.30 4.49 -20.98
CA ILE A 671 -0.40 3.35 -20.77
C ILE A 671 -1.22 2.06 -20.69
N LEU A 672 -0.74 1.00 -21.37
CA LEU A 672 -1.16 -0.39 -21.17
C LEU A 672 0.02 -1.17 -20.60
N THR A 673 -0.18 -1.79 -19.45
CA THR A 673 0.87 -2.54 -18.75
C THR A 673 1.31 -3.79 -19.49
N CYS A 674 2.59 -4.17 -19.33
CA CYS A 674 3.16 -5.35 -19.99
C CYS A 674 2.60 -6.69 -19.45
N LYS A 675 2.70 -7.78 -20.24
CA LYS A 675 2.05 -9.10 -20.02
C LYS A 675 2.27 -9.74 -18.65
N THR A 676 3.46 -9.60 -18.05
CA THR A 676 3.80 -10.25 -16.78
C THR A 676 3.78 -9.30 -15.59
N TRP A 677 3.33 -8.05 -15.79
CA TRP A 677 3.18 -7.08 -14.70
C TRP A 677 2.12 -7.56 -13.70
N ILE A 678 2.41 -7.40 -12.43
CA ILE A 678 1.58 -7.96 -11.36
C ILE A 678 0.30 -7.14 -11.15
N TYR A 679 0.37 -5.85 -11.41
CA TYR A 679 -0.74 -4.90 -11.27
C TYR A 679 -1.21 -4.43 -12.65
N LYS A 680 -1.78 -5.35 -13.42
CA LYS A 680 -2.30 -5.04 -14.75
C LYS A 680 -3.38 -3.98 -14.67
N ASN A 681 -3.30 -2.98 -15.54
CA ASN A 681 -4.33 -1.95 -15.68
C ASN A 681 -5.42 -2.30 -16.70
N LYS A 682 -5.20 -3.32 -17.56
CA LYS A 682 -6.14 -3.80 -18.60
C LYS A 682 -6.65 -2.68 -19.54
N ASN A 683 -5.83 -1.66 -19.76
CA ASN A 683 -6.16 -0.52 -20.61
C ASN A 683 -5.98 -0.86 -22.09
N ASN A 684 -6.73 -1.79 -22.64
CA ASN A 684 -6.61 -2.26 -24.03
C ASN A 684 -7.25 -1.31 -25.06
N THR A 685 -8.03 -0.30 -24.61
CA THR A 685 -8.57 0.78 -25.41
C THR A 685 -8.09 2.10 -24.84
N PHE A 686 -7.39 2.89 -25.64
CA PHE A 686 -6.95 4.20 -25.21
C PHE A 686 -8.01 5.24 -25.53
N HIS A 687 -8.41 6.01 -24.51
CA HIS A 687 -9.35 7.10 -24.63
C HIS A 687 -8.61 8.44 -24.42
N TYR A 688 -8.79 9.35 -25.36
CA TYR A 688 -8.21 10.69 -25.30
C TYR A 688 -9.31 11.73 -25.37
N LEU A 689 -9.16 12.80 -24.60
CA LEU A 689 -9.91 14.04 -24.70
C LEU A 689 -8.89 15.16 -24.96
N ILE A 690 -8.93 15.74 -26.17
CA ILE A 690 -8.08 16.85 -26.58
C ILE A 690 -8.90 18.13 -26.48
N ASN A 691 -8.40 19.11 -25.74
CA ASN A 691 -9.08 20.36 -25.42
C ASN A 691 -8.26 21.59 -25.85
N ASP A 692 -7.59 21.52 -26.99
CA ASP A 692 -6.92 22.69 -27.60
C ASP A 692 -7.96 23.65 -28.20
N ALA A 693 -7.82 24.95 -27.94
CA ALA A 693 -8.77 25.97 -28.45
C ALA A 693 -8.77 26.06 -30.00
N TYR A 694 -7.63 25.79 -30.60
CA TYR A 694 -7.43 25.66 -32.04
C TYR A 694 -6.57 24.40 -32.29
N LEU A 695 -7.14 23.44 -32.97
CA LEU A 695 -6.50 22.16 -33.23
C LEU A 695 -6.39 21.94 -34.74
N ASP A 696 -5.19 22.05 -35.27
CA ASP A 696 -4.84 21.82 -36.67
C ASP A 696 -3.89 20.64 -36.86
N THR A 697 -3.28 20.16 -35.75
CA THR A 697 -2.32 19.07 -35.79
C THR A 697 -2.50 18.14 -34.61
N LEU A 698 -2.29 16.82 -34.84
CA LEU A 698 -2.16 15.81 -33.80
C LEU A 698 -0.70 15.34 -33.76
N ASN A 699 -0.03 15.58 -32.62
CA ASN A 699 1.31 15.10 -32.34
C ASN A 699 1.24 13.83 -31.52
N ILE A 700 1.63 12.72 -32.11
CA ILE A 700 1.57 11.39 -31.48
C ILE A 700 2.99 10.93 -31.17
N THR A 701 3.25 10.64 -29.90
CA THR A 701 4.52 10.05 -29.44
C THR A 701 4.25 8.65 -28.92
N LEU A 702 5.05 7.69 -29.35
CA LEU A 702 4.93 6.27 -29.04
C LEU A 702 6.22 5.81 -28.38
N LYS A 703 6.12 5.00 -27.32
CA LYS A 703 7.30 4.28 -26.81
C LYS A 703 7.57 3.02 -27.62
N LYS A 704 8.76 2.45 -27.44
CA LYS A 704 9.18 1.17 -28.07
C LYS A 704 8.11 0.10 -27.90
N GLY A 705 7.72 -0.54 -29.01
CA GLY A 705 6.73 -1.60 -28.99
C GLY A 705 5.95 -1.76 -30.29
N THR A 706 5.00 -2.69 -30.27
CA THR A 706 4.07 -2.95 -31.36
C THR A 706 2.68 -2.54 -30.96
N TYR A 707 2.03 -1.68 -31.74
CA TYR A 707 0.69 -1.16 -31.52
C TYR A 707 -0.25 -1.73 -32.58
N ASN A 708 -1.04 -2.74 -32.24
CA ASN A 708 -2.10 -3.25 -33.10
C ASN A 708 -3.35 -2.40 -32.86
N ILE A 709 -3.82 -1.72 -33.89
CA ILE A 709 -4.99 -0.86 -33.82
C ILE A 709 -6.05 -1.42 -34.75
N THR A 710 -7.15 -1.88 -34.19
CA THR A 710 -8.25 -2.48 -34.96
C THR A 710 -9.33 -1.48 -35.33
N ASN A 711 -9.53 -0.44 -34.50
CA ASN A 711 -10.51 0.60 -34.74
C ASN A 711 -10.06 1.93 -34.15
N ILE A 712 -10.39 3.04 -34.82
CA ILE A 712 -10.26 4.40 -34.33
C ILE A 712 -11.60 5.08 -34.50
N SER A 713 -12.21 5.50 -33.39
CA SER A 713 -13.43 6.30 -33.45
C SER A 713 -13.20 7.69 -32.86
N THR A 714 -13.77 8.69 -33.50
CA THR A 714 -13.60 10.09 -33.14
C THR A 714 -14.94 10.80 -33.04
N TYR A 715 -15.03 11.68 -32.01
CA TYR A 715 -16.26 12.45 -31.75
C TYR A 715 -15.87 13.87 -31.37
N ILE A 716 -16.79 14.82 -31.57
CA ILE A 716 -16.63 16.20 -31.16
C ILE A 716 -17.78 16.68 -30.31
N MET A 717 -17.47 17.60 -29.39
CA MET A 717 -18.44 18.32 -28.57
C MET A 717 -18.09 19.82 -28.59
N ASP A 718 -19.09 20.69 -28.67
CA ASP A 718 -18.85 22.12 -28.54
C ASP A 718 -18.49 22.48 -27.10
N TYR A 719 -17.36 23.16 -26.90
CA TYR A 719 -16.93 23.59 -25.57
C TYR A 719 -17.94 24.53 -24.89
N ASN A 720 -18.63 25.39 -25.65
CA ASN A 720 -19.55 26.38 -25.10
C ASN A 720 -20.74 25.74 -24.35
N ILE A 721 -21.04 24.47 -24.59
CA ILE A 721 -22.05 23.73 -23.83
C ILE A 721 -21.72 23.71 -22.33
N LEU A 722 -20.44 23.60 -21.96
CA LEU A 722 -20.03 23.55 -20.54
C LEU A 722 -20.37 24.85 -19.79
N THR A 723 -20.32 26.00 -20.47
CA THR A 723 -20.66 27.28 -19.85
C THR A 723 -22.17 27.36 -19.56
N THR A 724 -23.02 26.89 -20.46
CA THR A 724 -24.46 26.89 -20.28
C THR A 724 -24.94 25.86 -19.25
N LEU A 725 -24.23 24.74 -19.11
CA LEU A 725 -24.59 23.72 -18.11
C LEU A 725 -24.44 24.22 -16.67
N LYS A 726 -23.42 25.05 -16.40
CA LYS A 726 -23.20 25.63 -15.07
C LYS A 726 -24.35 26.52 -14.60
N ASP A 727 -25.03 27.21 -15.53
CA ASP A 727 -26.14 28.09 -15.24
C ASP A 727 -27.43 27.33 -14.83
N ASN A 728 -27.52 26.03 -15.13
CA ASN A 728 -28.62 25.17 -14.75
C ASN A 728 -28.47 24.48 -13.39
N ILE A 729 -27.40 24.79 -12.67
CA ILE A 729 -27.04 24.17 -11.40
C ILE A 729 -27.25 25.15 -10.25
N THR A 730 -27.98 24.73 -9.21
CA THR A 730 -28.14 25.52 -7.98
C THR A 730 -27.18 24.99 -6.91
N PRO A 731 -26.14 25.74 -6.52
CA PRO A 731 -25.16 25.31 -5.52
C PRO A 731 -25.74 25.31 -4.10
N LEU A 732 -25.26 24.41 -3.25
CA LEU A 732 -25.40 24.53 -1.81
C LEU A 732 -24.53 25.70 -1.34
N ASN A 733 -25.14 26.70 -0.69
CA ASN A 733 -24.39 27.78 -0.04
C ASN A 733 -23.81 27.27 1.29
N ILE A 734 -22.54 26.91 1.27
CA ILE A 734 -21.84 26.32 2.42
C ILE A 734 -21.68 27.36 3.53
N THR A 735 -22.15 27.03 4.73
CA THR A 735 -22.06 27.88 5.94
C THR A 735 -20.90 27.43 6.85
N SER A 736 -20.64 26.12 6.95
CA SER A 736 -19.47 25.62 7.67
C SER A 736 -18.98 24.27 7.13
N THR A 737 -17.70 24.02 7.32
CA THR A 737 -17.07 22.72 7.01
C THR A 737 -16.14 22.32 8.14
N SER A 738 -16.30 21.07 8.61
CA SER A 738 -15.30 20.40 9.45
C SER A 738 -14.78 19.15 8.72
N SER A 739 -13.97 18.33 9.35
CA SER A 739 -13.53 17.06 8.76
C SER A 739 -14.70 16.12 8.44
N ASP A 740 -15.72 16.08 9.30
CA ASP A 740 -16.77 15.05 9.27
C ASP A 740 -18.18 15.65 9.05
N ILE A 741 -18.32 16.97 9.00
CA ILE A 741 -19.61 17.67 8.90
C ILE A 741 -19.49 18.81 7.88
N ILE A 742 -20.44 18.87 6.97
CA ILE A 742 -20.64 19.97 6.01
C ILE A 742 -22.05 20.51 6.22
N THR A 743 -22.20 21.83 6.42
CA THR A 743 -23.50 22.49 6.54
C THR A 743 -23.67 23.58 5.51
N GLY A 744 -24.89 23.82 5.07
CA GLY A 744 -25.20 24.87 4.12
C GLY A 744 -26.69 25.03 3.89
N ASN A 745 -27.07 26.05 3.11
CA ASN A 745 -28.45 26.34 2.74
C ASN A 745 -28.64 26.23 1.24
N ILE A 746 -29.78 25.71 0.82
CA ILE A 746 -30.15 25.59 -0.59
C ILE A 746 -31.63 25.91 -0.78
N ALA A 747 -31.97 26.54 -1.88
CA ALA A 747 -33.35 26.84 -2.22
C ALA A 747 -33.71 26.19 -3.57
N THR A 748 -34.88 25.51 -3.65
CA THR A 748 -35.37 24.85 -4.85
C THR A 748 -36.83 25.24 -5.14
N ASN A 749 -37.15 25.35 -6.41
CA ASN A 749 -38.51 25.72 -6.86
C ASN A 749 -39.43 24.50 -7.04
N GLU A 750 -38.89 23.29 -7.01
CA GLU A 750 -39.57 22.02 -7.22
C GLU A 750 -38.92 20.91 -6.40
N ASP A 751 -39.61 19.80 -6.24
CA ASP A 751 -39.02 18.60 -5.63
C ASP A 751 -37.91 18.06 -6.52
N THR A 752 -36.74 17.85 -5.99
CA THR A 752 -35.54 17.45 -6.73
C THR A 752 -34.63 16.56 -5.88
N TYR A 753 -33.34 16.51 -6.19
CA TYR A 753 -32.35 15.75 -5.47
C TYR A 753 -31.14 16.63 -5.14
N LEU A 754 -30.64 16.47 -3.92
CA LEU A 754 -29.32 16.94 -3.55
C LEU A 754 -28.29 16.01 -4.17
N ILE A 755 -27.39 16.56 -4.96
CA ILE A 755 -26.33 15.86 -5.68
C ILE A 755 -24.99 16.28 -5.10
N THR A 756 -24.11 15.31 -4.91
CA THR A 756 -22.71 15.62 -4.54
C THR A 756 -21.73 14.95 -5.49
N SER A 757 -20.51 15.44 -5.55
CA SER A 757 -19.36 14.72 -6.10
C SER A 757 -18.48 14.11 -4.98
N ILE A 758 -19.06 13.82 -3.80
CA ILE A 758 -18.44 13.08 -2.69
C ILE A 758 -18.81 11.60 -2.86
N PRO A 759 -17.85 10.67 -2.88
CA PRO A 759 -18.14 9.24 -3.05
C PRO A 759 -19.11 8.71 -2.00
N TYR A 760 -20.05 7.88 -2.43
CA TYR A 760 -21.05 7.26 -1.57
C TYR A 760 -20.39 6.28 -0.58
N ASP A 761 -20.74 6.39 0.69
CA ASP A 761 -20.41 5.43 1.76
C ASP A 761 -21.58 5.36 2.76
N LYS A 762 -21.85 4.18 3.30
CA LYS A 762 -22.94 3.95 4.28
C LYS A 762 -22.74 4.71 5.61
N GLY A 763 -21.56 5.26 5.83
CA GLY A 763 -21.25 6.10 7.01
C GLY A 763 -21.83 7.50 6.94
N PHE A 764 -22.30 7.95 5.76
CA PHE A 764 -22.92 9.26 5.62
C PHE A 764 -24.35 9.26 6.16
N LYS A 765 -24.74 10.42 6.70
CA LYS A 765 -26.09 10.81 7.06
C LYS A 765 -26.35 12.21 6.52
N ILE A 766 -27.49 12.42 5.91
CA ILE A 766 -27.95 13.74 5.45
C ILE A 766 -29.16 14.14 6.27
N TYR A 767 -29.12 15.35 6.80
CA TYR A 767 -30.24 15.98 7.50
C TYR A 767 -30.71 17.17 6.68
N ILE A 768 -32.03 17.24 6.45
CA ILE A 768 -32.72 18.37 5.85
C ILE A 768 -33.57 18.99 6.95
N ASP A 769 -33.31 20.25 7.33
CA ASP A 769 -33.98 20.96 8.43
C ASP A 769 -33.95 20.14 9.74
N ASN A 770 -32.81 19.53 10.05
CA ASN A 770 -32.55 18.64 11.18
C ASN A 770 -33.29 17.28 11.15
N ILE A 771 -33.97 16.92 10.08
CA ILE A 771 -34.61 15.61 9.88
C ILE A 771 -33.69 14.71 9.07
N GLU A 772 -33.34 13.53 9.61
CA GLU A 772 -32.53 12.55 8.89
C GLU A 772 -33.30 12.06 7.65
N THR A 773 -32.65 12.17 6.49
CA THR A 773 -33.18 11.80 5.18
C THR A 773 -32.40 10.59 4.64
N GLU A 774 -33.09 9.72 3.94
CA GLU A 774 -32.47 8.56 3.30
C GLU A 774 -31.41 9.00 2.28
N ILE A 775 -30.19 8.44 2.43
CA ILE A 775 -29.11 8.65 1.47
C ILE A 775 -29.28 7.71 0.27
N ILE A 776 -29.04 8.21 -0.91
CA ILE A 776 -29.06 7.44 -2.15
C ILE A 776 -27.74 7.57 -2.89
N LYS A 777 -27.46 6.59 -3.76
CA LYS A 777 -26.33 6.68 -4.70
C LYS A 777 -26.79 7.41 -5.95
N VAL A 778 -26.13 8.52 -6.30
CA VAL A 778 -26.38 9.31 -7.51
C VAL A 778 -25.19 9.25 -8.44
N ASN A 779 -25.38 9.46 -9.73
CA ASN A 779 -24.33 9.49 -10.74
C ASN A 779 -23.40 8.27 -10.64
N THR A 780 -23.95 7.10 -10.38
CA THR A 780 -23.31 5.78 -10.23
C THR A 780 -22.40 5.60 -9.01
N ALA A 781 -21.82 6.68 -8.46
CA ALA A 781 -20.76 6.58 -7.43
C ALA A 781 -20.91 7.54 -6.25
N PHE A 782 -21.78 8.53 -6.30
CA PHE A 782 -21.76 9.64 -5.36
C PHE A 782 -22.94 9.69 -4.41
N LEU A 783 -22.77 10.44 -3.33
CA LEU A 783 -23.76 10.66 -2.29
C LEU A 783 -24.85 11.64 -2.78
N GLY A 784 -26.11 11.32 -2.53
CA GLY A 784 -27.26 12.19 -2.75
C GLY A 784 -28.40 11.91 -1.80
N ALA A 785 -29.46 12.72 -1.89
CA ALA A 785 -30.71 12.55 -1.15
C ALA A 785 -31.87 13.23 -1.89
N LYS A 786 -33.12 12.81 -1.63
CA LYS A 786 -34.30 13.55 -2.08
C LYS A 786 -34.33 14.91 -1.39
N LEU A 787 -34.66 15.98 -2.13
CA LEU A 787 -34.75 17.35 -1.65
C LEU A 787 -36.11 17.91 -2.02
N PRO A 788 -36.98 18.21 -1.04
CA PRO A 788 -38.30 18.80 -1.32
C PRO A 788 -38.15 20.26 -1.81
N LYS A 789 -39.22 20.77 -2.44
CA LYS A 789 -39.34 22.18 -2.80
C LYS A 789 -39.25 23.07 -1.55
N GLY A 790 -38.50 24.15 -1.62
CA GLY A 790 -38.37 25.12 -0.53
C GLY A 790 -36.97 25.61 -0.31
N THR A 791 -36.76 26.31 0.80
CA THR A 791 -35.41 26.71 1.30
C THR A 791 -35.08 25.84 2.51
N HIS A 792 -33.99 25.13 2.44
CA HIS A 792 -33.63 24.11 3.41
C HIS A 792 -32.22 24.31 3.95
N GLU A 793 -32.03 24.00 5.22
CA GLU A 793 -30.73 23.81 5.84
C GLU A 793 -30.31 22.35 5.68
N ILE A 794 -29.15 22.14 5.08
CA ILE A 794 -28.57 20.83 4.82
C ILE A 794 -27.40 20.60 5.76
N THR A 795 -27.41 19.44 6.45
CA THR A 795 -26.25 18.95 7.19
C THR A 795 -25.85 17.57 6.68
N ILE A 796 -24.66 17.44 6.15
CA ILE A 796 -24.04 16.16 5.77
C ILE A 796 -23.04 15.79 6.84
N LYS A 797 -23.23 14.62 7.47
CA LYS A 797 -22.38 14.10 8.53
C LYS A 797 -21.83 12.73 8.17
N TYR A 798 -20.57 12.49 8.49
CA TYR A 798 -19.94 11.18 8.31
C TYR A 798 -19.55 10.55 9.65
N ASN A 799 -19.87 9.26 9.81
CA ASN A 799 -19.45 8.44 10.94
C ASN A 799 -18.88 7.14 10.38
N THR A 800 -17.65 6.82 10.76
CA THR A 800 -16.99 5.60 10.29
C THR A 800 -17.83 4.36 10.64
N PRO A 801 -18.23 3.55 9.64
CA PRO A 801 -18.97 2.33 9.91
C PRO A 801 -18.17 1.35 10.76
N TRP A 802 -18.88 0.65 11.66
CA TRP A 802 -18.33 -0.34 12.61
C TRP A 802 -17.33 0.21 13.64
N LEU A 803 -17.06 1.52 13.69
CA LEU A 803 -16.13 2.10 14.66
C LEU A 803 -16.61 1.88 16.12
N HIS A 804 -17.89 2.10 16.40
CA HIS A 804 -18.45 1.88 17.74
C HIS A 804 -18.30 0.42 18.19
N THR A 805 -18.50 -0.54 17.30
CA THR A 805 -18.26 -1.96 17.56
C THR A 805 -16.78 -2.22 17.85
N GLY A 806 -15.88 -1.62 17.06
CA GLY A 806 -14.44 -1.69 17.29
C GLY A 806 -14.02 -1.16 18.66
N ILE A 807 -14.55 0.01 19.05
CA ILE A 807 -14.31 0.63 20.38
C ILE A 807 -14.83 -0.29 21.51
N PHE A 808 -16.05 -0.78 21.38
CA PHE A 808 -16.64 -1.68 22.40
C PHE A 808 -15.80 -2.94 22.62
N LEU A 809 -15.36 -3.58 21.53
CA LEU A 809 -14.51 -4.77 21.61
C LEU A 809 -13.12 -4.44 22.17
N SER A 810 -12.54 -3.26 21.85
CA SER A 810 -11.26 -2.86 22.43
C SER A 810 -11.37 -2.60 23.94
N ILE A 811 -12.46 -1.96 24.39
CA ILE A 811 -12.74 -1.77 25.83
C ILE A 811 -12.90 -3.15 26.53
N THR A 812 -13.62 -4.09 25.91
CA THR A 812 -13.76 -5.44 26.42
C THR A 812 -12.40 -6.14 26.55
N GLY A 813 -11.54 -6.03 25.52
CA GLY A 813 -10.15 -6.51 25.57
C GLY A 813 -9.34 -5.87 26.69
N LEU A 814 -9.50 -4.57 26.92
CA LEU A 814 -8.82 -3.84 27.99
C LEU A 814 -9.26 -4.33 29.39
N ILE A 815 -10.55 -4.57 29.59
CA ILE A 815 -11.09 -5.14 30.82
C ILE A 815 -10.46 -6.51 31.10
N PHE A 816 -10.45 -7.42 30.11
CA PHE A 816 -9.80 -8.72 30.27
C PHE A 816 -8.32 -8.61 30.60
N TYR A 817 -7.60 -7.70 29.93
CA TYR A 817 -6.18 -7.46 30.18
C TYR A 817 -5.93 -6.95 31.60
N LEU A 818 -6.72 -6.00 32.08
CA LEU A 818 -6.63 -5.48 33.47
C LEU A 818 -6.93 -6.56 34.52
N ILE A 819 -7.91 -7.42 34.28
CA ILE A 819 -8.21 -8.58 35.16
C ILE A 819 -6.98 -9.52 35.22
N ILE A 820 -6.29 -9.76 34.10
CA ILE A 820 -5.08 -10.60 34.09
C ILE A 820 -3.96 -9.93 34.90
N ILE A 821 -3.74 -8.61 34.73
CA ILE A 821 -2.74 -7.87 35.50
C ILE A 821 -3.02 -8.00 37.01
N TYR A 822 -4.28 -7.79 37.41
CA TYR A 822 -4.69 -7.89 38.82
C TYR A 822 -4.45 -9.30 39.40
N LYS A 823 -4.87 -10.34 38.71
CA LYS A 823 -4.65 -11.73 39.10
C LYS A 823 -3.16 -12.10 39.23
N GLU A 824 -2.31 -11.63 38.25
CA GLU A 824 -0.87 -11.90 38.34
C GLU A 824 -0.20 -11.16 39.48
N ARG A 825 -0.64 -9.94 39.83
CA ARG A 825 -0.13 -9.19 40.98
C ARG A 825 -0.46 -9.89 42.29
N ASN A 826 -1.71 -10.29 42.47
CA ASN A 826 -2.15 -10.96 43.68
C ASN A 826 -1.44 -12.33 43.92
N ASN A 827 -1.19 -13.09 42.85
CA ASN A 827 -0.45 -14.34 42.94
C ASN A 827 1.03 -14.12 43.34
N ASN A 828 1.66 -13.06 42.81
CA ASN A 828 3.03 -12.69 43.17
C ASN A 828 3.13 -12.26 44.64
N GLU A 829 2.14 -11.51 45.16
CA GLU A 829 2.09 -11.12 46.58
C GLU A 829 1.87 -12.32 47.50
N LYS A 830 0.97 -13.24 47.13
CA LYS A 830 0.78 -14.49 47.88
C LYS A 830 2.07 -15.34 47.97
N ASN A 831 2.74 -15.49 46.86
CA ASN A 831 4.01 -16.25 46.81
C ASN A 831 5.11 -15.57 47.67
N LYS A 832 5.24 -14.23 47.64
CA LYS A 832 6.15 -13.49 48.49
C LYS A 832 5.85 -13.68 49.99
N ARG A 833 4.55 -13.64 50.38
CA ARG A 833 4.13 -13.85 51.77
C ARG A 833 4.36 -15.29 52.25
N THR A 834 4.28 -16.26 51.33
CA THR A 834 4.57 -17.66 51.65
C THR A 834 6.08 -17.87 51.86
N ILE A 835 6.93 -17.26 51.01
CA ILE A 835 8.39 -17.33 51.13
C ILE A 835 8.88 -16.57 52.40
N SER A 836 8.27 -15.46 52.78
CA SER A 836 8.62 -14.72 53.99
C SER A 836 8.15 -15.39 55.30
N LYS A 837 7.32 -16.45 55.19
CA LYS A 837 6.86 -17.26 56.33
C LYS A 837 7.63 -18.60 56.50
N ILE A 838 8.47 -18.96 55.54
CA ILE A 838 9.47 -20.03 55.57
C ILE A 838 10.84 -19.40 55.94
#